data_c6ff456a82c49098bc75a9efa05ef4d3
#
_entry.id   c6ff456a82c49098bc75a9efa05ef4d3
#
_cell.length_a   1.000
_cell.length_b   1.000
_cell.length_c   1.000
_cell.angle_alpha   90.00
_cell.angle_beta   90.00
_cell.angle_gamma   90.00
#
_symmetry.space_group_name_H-M   'P 1'
#
loop_
_entity.id
_entity.type
_entity.pdbx_description
1 polymer ?
#
loop_
_entity_poly.entity_id
_entity_poly.type
_entity_poly.pdbx_seq_one_letter_code
_entity_poly.pdbx_strand_id
1 'polypeptide(L)'
;MIVRRSNAFVTMGIAVLALMAMVVTGCGRRAAKDASDEITVTWKKYDTPEGADPSVPDSLGGAGFEKLAEGMGFKTYVVSDDEMKYYGDASATKGGQINIGEATFPTTFRPEGQGSSLAVLTEVKGYIYETLLGTHPVTREYTPSLASHWKIGDDKMTFTFRIDPRARFSDGKPVTAEDVVATWRLMVDEGILEPALNMVFSKFEAPVAKSKYIVEVKAKSVNFRNLLYFGAGMFIYPAHELATLTGKEFLEKYNFNMPTGTGPYILLEKDIKAGQGWKLTRRPDYWAANEKASKYSANFNYVNYVVVKDNPALMYEKFKSGEIDLYRFNMATTEFWVNDTTYDAIKNGWVRRHRFYTSGPMGTSGVTYNMRKTPFDDIRVRKAFNMLYPRQTVVEKLLYNEYEIYDTDYPNTPFASSNPPTSFDPAGAAKLLAEAGWTSRNAEGLLVKNGKPFVIDMSITKDQERWMTPYQQELRKVGIDLRLKFQDFNSIIKNIDERNFQIFGYGYTGLLTPNPETSLKSTLADKSDNNNIQGFKNSRVDQLLDEYDSTFSVEGQKRIIREIDGIVYNTYMKSHWWNPKGIRMAVWDKFGMPNYGIGRYTQLSYVYGTAGLTWWYDDEKAAKVAEARKNKGDIGGDKGVVVHDFWRNFNDAK
;
A
#
# COMPACT_ATOMS: atom_id res chain seq x y z
N MET A 1 39.85 54.18 -10.11
CA MET A 1 39.41 55.57 -10.30
C MET A 1 38.04 55.68 -9.64
N ILE A 2 38.01 55.97 -8.36
CA ILE A 2 37.51 57.19 -7.69
C ILE A 2 35.98 57.34 -7.89
N VAL A 3 35.23 56.91 -6.90
CA VAL A 3 34.52 57.65 -5.81
C VAL A 3 33.32 58.50 -6.26
N ARG A 4 32.11 58.15 -5.78
CA ARG A 4 31.36 59.05 -4.85
C ARG A 4 30.16 58.31 -4.20
N ARG A 5 30.17 58.37 -2.85
CA ARG A 5 29.04 58.17 -1.97
C ARG A 5 28.09 59.36 -2.04
N SER A 6 26.77 59.16 -1.86
CA SER A 6 25.98 60.14 -1.10
C SER A 6 24.69 59.45 -0.56
N ASN A 7 24.63 59.42 0.73
CA ASN A 7 23.55 59.59 1.68
C ASN A 7 22.09 59.50 1.19
N ALA A 8 21.40 58.47 1.68
CA ALA A 8 19.98 58.47 1.89
C ALA A 8 19.65 57.52 3.07
N PHE A 9 20.15 57.86 4.23
CA PHE A 9 19.68 57.30 5.51
C PHE A 9 19.26 58.50 6.33
N VAL A 10 17.97 58.79 6.49
CA VAL A 10 17.28 59.55 7.54
C VAL A 10 15.81 59.81 7.21
N THR A 11 15.00 58.88 6.65
CA THR A 11 13.54 59.09 6.63
C THR A 11 12.75 57.77 6.64
N MET A 12 13.23 56.75 7.34
CA MET A 12 12.49 55.48 7.46
C MET A 12 12.34 54.99 8.91
N GLY A 13 12.45 55.94 9.87
CA GLY A 13 12.42 55.65 11.31
C GLY A 13 11.10 55.95 12.03
N ILE A 14 10.08 56.48 11.37
CA ILE A 14 8.82 56.90 12.04
C ILE A 14 7.58 56.13 11.55
N ALA A 15 7.64 55.37 10.49
CA ALA A 15 6.50 54.60 9.98
C ALA A 15 6.42 53.17 10.57
N VAL A 16 7.42 52.66 11.27
CA VAL A 16 7.43 51.29 11.84
C VAL A 16 6.88 51.24 13.27
N LEU A 17 6.82 52.36 13.97
CA LEU A 17 6.28 52.43 15.36
C LEU A 17 4.75 52.65 15.42
N ALA A 18 4.08 53.00 14.31
CA ALA A 18 2.64 53.15 14.25
C ALA A 18 1.91 51.85 13.80
N LEU A 19 2.62 50.83 13.28
CA LEU A 19 2.05 49.53 12.87
C LEU A 19 2.14 48.44 13.97
N MET A 20 2.91 48.66 15.04
CA MET A 20 2.98 47.73 16.18
C MET A 20 1.98 48.01 17.31
N ALA A 21 1.20 49.09 17.23
CA ALA A 21 0.19 49.39 18.23
C ALA A 21 -1.23 48.96 17.87
N MET A 22 -1.44 48.31 16.70
CA MET A 22 -2.77 47.81 16.28
C MET A 22 -2.89 46.29 16.23
N VAL A 23 -1.93 45.53 16.75
CA VAL A 23 -1.97 44.06 16.74
C VAL A 23 -2.24 43.46 18.14
N VAL A 24 -2.44 44.29 19.19
CA VAL A 24 -2.62 43.80 20.57
C VAL A 24 -4.06 43.87 21.07
N THR A 25 -5.03 44.25 20.26
CA THR A 25 -6.46 44.28 20.69
C THR A 25 -7.36 43.45 19.75
N GLY A 26 -6.93 42.25 19.36
CA GLY A 26 -7.68 41.36 18.49
C GLY A 26 -7.65 39.88 18.86
N CYS A 27 -7.20 39.51 20.09
CA CYS A 27 -7.43 38.17 20.62
C CYS A 27 -8.84 38.05 21.22
N GLY A 28 -9.85 38.43 20.45
CA GLY A 28 -11.24 38.07 20.70
C GLY A 28 -11.40 36.60 20.29
N ARG A 29 -11.81 35.78 21.26
CA ARG A 29 -12.34 34.43 21.18
C ARG A 29 -12.96 34.14 19.80
N ARG A 30 -12.22 33.42 18.93
CA ARG A 30 -12.86 32.52 17.99
C ARG A 30 -13.31 31.32 18.81
N ALA A 31 -14.57 31.31 19.23
CA ALA A 31 -15.26 30.10 19.56
C ALA A 31 -14.98 29.10 18.42
N ALA A 32 -14.65 27.87 18.78
CA ALA A 32 -14.71 26.76 17.82
C ALA A 32 -16.15 26.80 17.27
N LYS A 33 -16.30 27.26 16.04
CA LYS A 33 -17.52 27.06 15.29
C LYS A 33 -17.57 25.56 15.08
N ASP A 34 -18.66 24.95 15.51
CA ASP A 34 -19.04 23.60 15.18
C ASP A 34 -18.74 23.36 13.70
N ALA A 35 -17.80 22.46 13.46
CA ALA A 35 -17.46 22.03 12.13
C ALA A 35 -18.46 20.96 11.66
N SER A 36 -19.71 21.39 11.46
CA SER A 36 -20.50 20.82 10.38
C SER A 36 -19.92 21.40 9.08
N ASP A 37 -18.70 20.98 8.71
CA ASP A 37 -18.14 21.34 7.43
C ASP A 37 -19.02 20.70 6.35
N GLU A 38 -19.97 21.51 5.85
CA GLU A 38 -20.69 21.18 4.62
C GLU A 38 -19.64 20.90 3.54
N ILE A 39 -19.76 19.75 2.91
CA ILE A 39 -18.95 19.39 1.74
C ILE A 39 -19.21 20.47 0.69
N THR A 40 -18.30 21.40 0.54
CA THR A 40 -18.44 22.57 -0.34
C THR A 40 -18.27 22.25 -1.84
N VAL A 41 -18.23 20.98 -2.20
CA VAL A 41 -18.25 20.53 -3.60
C VAL A 41 -19.69 20.59 -4.10
N THR A 42 -19.93 21.34 -5.17
CA THR A 42 -21.25 21.37 -5.82
C THR A 42 -21.42 20.05 -6.57
N TRP A 43 -22.17 19.13 -5.99
CA TRP A 43 -22.50 17.85 -6.61
C TRP A 43 -23.58 18.05 -7.67
N LYS A 44 -23.34 17.59 -8.89
CA LYS A 44 -24.36 17.56 -9.92
C LYS A 44 -25.39 16.49 -9.58
N LYS A 45 -26.67 16.88 -9.54
CA LYS A 45 -27.77 15.92 -9.51
C LYS A 45 -27.82 15.29 -10.91
N TYR A 46 -27.74 13.96 -10.97
CA TYR A 46 -27.71 13.27 -12.26
C TYR A 46 -29.12 13.18 -12.84
N ASP A 47 -29.27 13.62 -14.09
CA ASP A 47 -30.53 13.48 -14.86
C ASP A 47 -30.66 12.08 -15.53
N THR A 48 -29.76 11.14 -15.20
CA THR A 48 -29.82 9.78 -15.74
C THR A 48 -30.81 8.94 -14.94
N PRO A 49 -31.69 8.16 -15.63
CA PRO A 49 -32.62 7.25 -14.96
C PRO A 49 -31.90 6.28 -14.03
N GLU A 50 -32.46 6.02 -12.85
CA GLU A 50 -32.05 4.91 -12.01
C GLU A 50 -32.34 3.61 -12.75
N GLY A 51 -31.29 2.76 -12.97
CA GLY A 51 -31.44 1.45 -13.56
C GLY A 51 -30.96 1.34 -15.00
N ALA A 52 -31.37 0.26 -15.67
CA ALA A 52 -30.92 -0.08 -17.00
C ALA A 52 -31.58 0.79 -18.08
N ASP A 53 -30.83 1.06 -19.14
CA ASP A 53 -31.32 1.70 -20.35
C ASP A 53 -32.44 0.84 -20.96
N PRO A 54 -33.67 1.39 -21.15
CA PRO A 54 -34.80 0.60 -21.67
C PRO A 54 -34.59 0.05 -23.08
N SER A 55 -33.66 0.62 -23.84
CA SER A 55 -33.32 0.15 -25.19
C SER A 55 -32.47 -1.12 -25.20
N VAL A 56 -31.89 -1.51 -24.05
CA VAL A 56 -31.04 -2.71 -23.94
C VAL A 56 -31.91 -3.92 -23.61
N PRO A 57 -31.89 -4.98 -24.46
CA PRO A 57 -32.62 -6.23 -24.20
C PRO A 57 -32.22 -6.86 -22.85
N ASP A 58 -33.18 -7.53 -22.19
CA ASP A 58 -32.95 -8.20 -20.91
C ASP A 58 -31.80 -9.23 -21.00
N SER A 59 -31.75 -10.04 -22.06
CA SER A 59 -30.66 -11.02 -22.28
C SER A 59 -29.27 -10.37 -22.50
N LEU A 60 -29.23 -9.10 -22.79
CA LEU A 60 -28.02 -8.30 -22.99
C LEU A 60 -27.74 -7.34 -21.80
N GLY A 61 -28.28 -7.64 -20.62
CA GLY A 61 -28.00 -6.91 -19.39
C GLY A 61 -29.05 -5.84 -19.06
N GLY A 62 -30.18 -5.77 -19.78
CA GLY A 62 -31.27 -4.82 -19.56
C GLY A 62 -31.99 -5.00 -18.21
N ALA A 63 -33.15 -4.34 -18.07
CA ALA A 63 -33.87 -4.22 -16.80
C ALA A 63 -34.35 -5.57 -16.23
N GLY A 64 -34.70 -6.54 -17.08
CA GLY A 64 -35.17 -7.87 -16.69
C GLY A 64 -34.05 -8.93 -16.58
N PHE A 65 -32.79 -8.55 -16.71
CA PHE A 65 -31.65 -9.47 -16.71
C PHE A 65 -31.61 -10.40 -15.50
N GLU A 66 -31.92 -9.90 -14.31
CA GLU A 66 -31.90 -10.63 -13.03
C GLU A 66 -32.73 -11.94 -13.09
N LYS A 67 -33.83 -11.92 -13.84
CA LYS A 67 -34.71 -13.11 -13.99
C LYS A 67 -34.14 -14.17 -14.94
N LEU A 68 -33.21 -13.79 -15.79
CA LEU A 68 -32.61 -14.64 -16.81
C LEU A 68 -31.23 -15.14 -16.43
N ALA A 69 -30.56 -14.43 -15.51
CA ALA A 69 -29.14 -14.58 -15.20
C ALA A 69 -28.73 -16.01 -14.87
N GLU A 70 -29.46 -16.69 -13.96
CA GLU A 70 -29.18 -18.07 -13.56
C GLU A 70 -29.30 -19.03 -14.72
N GLY A 71 -30.40 -18.93 -15.49
CA GLY A 71 -30.64 -19.76 -16.69
C GLY A 71 -29.59 -19.54 -17.79
N MET A 72 -28.93 -18.41 -17.83
CA MET A 72 -27.82 -18.07 -18.73
C MET A 72 -26.45 -18.49 -18.15
N GLY A 73 -26.40 -19.07 -16.95
CA GLY A 73 -25.18 -19.51 -16.27
C GLY A 73 -24.38 -18.39 -15.58
N PHE A 74 -25.00 -17.22 -15.34
CA PHE A 74 -24.38 -16.17 -14.55
C PHE A 74 -24.52 -16.44 -13.06
N LYS A 75 -23.52 -16.03 -12.30
CA LYS A 75 -23.46 -16.07 -10.84
C LYS A 75 -23.53 -14.67 -10.27
N THR A 76 -24.01 -14.58 -9.05
CA THR A 76 -23.94 -13.37 -8.21
C THR A 76 -23.71 -13.80 -6.76
N TYR A 77 -23.46 -12.84 -5.89
CA TYR A 77 -23.37 -13.04 -4.44
C TYR A 77 -24.26 -12.00 -3.75
N VAL A 78 -25.09 -12.45 -2.84
CA VAL A 78 -25.97 -11.57 -2.08
C VAL A 78 -25.48 -11.52 -0.65
N VAL A 79 -24.94 -10.39 -0.23
CA VAL A 79 -24.54 -10.16 1.16
C VAL A 79 -25.76 -10.27 2.06
N SER A 80 -25.74 -11.19 3.02
CA SER A 80 -26.80 -11.34 4.04
C SER A 80 -26.73 -10.21 5.07
N ASP A 81 -27.81 -10.05 5.86
CA ASP A 81 -27.80 -9.06 6.95
C ASP A 81 -26.76 -9.41 8.03
N ASP A 82 -26.54 -10.70 8.29
CA ASP A 82 -25.53 -11.16 9.23
C ASP A 82 -24.10 -10.90 8.78
N GLU A 83 -23.84 -10.83 7.49
CA GLU A 83 -22.52 -10.56 6.91
C GLU A 83 -22.17 -9.08 6.86
N MET A 84 -23.17 -8.19 6.93
CA MET A 84 -22.92 -6.74 6.91
C MET A 84 -21.93 -6.28 7.97
N LYS A 85 -21.91 -6.96 9.13
CA LYS A 85 -20.95 -6.69 10.22
C LYS A 85 -19.48 -6.85 9.84
N TYR A 86 -19.17 -7.57 8.76
CA TYR A 86 -17.80 -7.74 8.27
C TYR A 86 -17.36 -6.62 7.31
N TYR A 87 -18.31 -5.85 6.78
CA TYR A 87 -18.07 -4.70 5.90
C TYR A 87 -18.01 -3.36 6.65
N GLY A 88 -18.49 -3.33 7.89
CA GLY A 88 -18.51 -2.16 8.75
C GLY A 88 -19.33 -2.41 10.01
N ASP A 89 -19.64 -1.35 10.73
CA ASP A 89 -20.41 -1.43 11.98
C ASP A 89 -21.72 -0.65 11.87
N ALA A 90 -22.81 -1.22 12.35
CA ALA A 90 -24.14 -0.60 12.30
C ALA A 90 -24.24 0.69 13.12
N SER A 91 -23.36 0.90 14.10
CA SER A 91 -23.26 2.14 14.87
C SER A 91 -22.45 3.24 14.17
N ALA A 92 -21.85 2.94 13.01
CA ALA A 92 -21.07 3.92 12.27
C ALA A 92 -21.94 5.09 11.78
N THR A 93 -21.47 6.31 12.05
CA THR A 93 -22.09 7.55 11.60
C THR A 93 -21.27 8.19 10.49
N LYS A 94 -21.95 8.90 9.57
CA LYS A 94 -21.28 9.66 8.50
C LYS A 94 -20.94 11.05 9.01
N GLY A 95 -19.67 11.45 8.93
CA GLY A 95 -19.27 12.81 9.36
C GLY A 95 -17.81 12.90 9.74
N GLY A 96 -17.39 14.09 10.18
CA GLY A 96 -16.05 14.34 10.67
C GLY A 96 -14.93 14.08 9.67
N GLN A 97 -13.71 14.00 10.20
CA GLN A 97 -12.51 13.78 9.40
C GLN A 97 -11.48 12.92 10.16
N ILE A 98 -10.55 12.37 9.40
CA ILE A 98 -9.40 11.65 9.92
C ILE A 98 -8.11 12.21 9.30
N ASN A 99 -7.10 12.49 10.15
CA ASN A 99 -5.80 13.01 9.73
C ASN A 99 -4.75 11.90 9.86
N ILE A 100 -4.14 11.53 8.75
CA ILE A 100 -3.19 10.43 8.62
C ILE A 100 -1.80 10.99 8.31
N GLY A 101 -0.78 10.56 9.02
CA GLY A 101 0.61 10.93 8.74
C GLY A 101 1.21 10.07 7.63
N GLU A 102 1.86 10.70 6.63
CA GLU A 102 2.57 10.02 5.55
C GLU A 102 4.01 10.52 5.44
N ALA A 103 4.96 9.58 5.26
CA ALA A 103 6.38 9.90 5.23
C ALA A 103 6.85 10.46 3.88
N THR A 104 6.12 10.23 2.82
CA THR A 104 6.53 10.55 1.46
C THR A 104 5.39 11.18 0.68
N PHE A 105 5.68 12.31 0.05
CA PHE A 105 4.75 12.88 -0.94
C PHE A 105 4.93 12.13 -2.27
N PRO A 106 3.87 11.56 -2.86
CA PRO A 106 3.97 10.84 -4.13
C PRO A 106 4.53 11.69 -5.26
N THR A 107 5.31 11.10 -6.15
CA THR A 107 5.82 11.78 -7.36
C THR A 107 4.74 12.02 -8.40
N THR A 108 3.65 11.29 -8.30
CA THR A 108 2.45 11.39 -9.13
C THR A 108 1.23 10.96 -8.32
N PHE A 109 0.03 11.42 -8.69
CA PHE A 109 -1.25 10.86 -8.24
C PHE A 109 -1.94 10.03 -9.31
N ARG A 110 -1.30 9.85 -10.45
CA ARG A 110 -1.80 8.99 -11.51
C ARG A 110 -2.05 7.57 -10.98
N PRO A 111 -3.21 6.96 -11.29
CA PRO A 111 -3.56 5.66 -10.71
C PRO A 111 -2.75 4.49 -11.28
N GLU A 112 -2.26 4.59 -12.53
CA GLU A 112 -1.49 3.54 -13.20
C GLU A 112 -0.28 4.12 -13.93
N GLY A 113 0.68 3.26 -14.27
CA GLY A 113 1.88 3.62 -15.02
C GLY A 113 3.07 4.03 -14.15
N GLN A 114 4.13 4.49 -14.77
CA GLN A 114 5.40 4.79 -14.10
C GLN A 114 5.24 5.63 -12.82
N GLY A 115 5.78 5.14 -11.71
CA GLY A 115 5.77 5.83 -10.42
C GLY A 115 4.47 5.68 -9.61
N SER A 116 3.46 4.92 -10.09
CA SER A 116 2.16 4.73 -9.41
C SER A 116 2.16 3.60 -8.36
N SER A 117 3.24 2.85 -8.19
CA SER A 117 3.29 1.63 -7.39
C SER A 117 3.48 1.84 -5.87
N LEU A 118 3.47 3.08 -5.38
CA LEU A 118 3.57 3.36 -3.93
C LEU A 118 2.34 2.82 -3.18
N ALA A 119 2.56 2.25 -1.99
CA ALA A 119 1.50 1.68 -1.15
C ALA A 119 0.38 2.69 -0.86
N VAL A 120 0.72 3.95 -0.56
CA VAL A 120 -0.26 5.01 -0.29
C VAL A 120 -1.10 5.34 -1.53
N LEU A 121 -0.54 5.25 -2.74
CA LEU A 121 -1.33 5.43 -3.98
C LEU A 121 -2.30 4.27 -4.21
N THR A 122 -1.93 3.06 -3.82
CA THR A 122 -2.85 1.91 -3.83
C THR A 122 -4.02 2.13 -2.86
N GLU A 123 -3.78 2.70 -1.67
CA GLU A 123 -4.85 3.11 -0.75
C GLU A 123 -5.75 4.18 -1.39
N VAL A 124 -5.16 5.24 -1.97
CA VAL A 124 -5.91 6.32 -2.64
C VAL A 124 -6.76 5.78 -3.79
N LYS A 125 -6.21 4.87 -4.61
CA LYS A 125 -6.98 4.17 -5.66
C LYS A 125 -8.20 3.45 -5.09
N GLY A 126 -8.05 2.71 -4.00
CA GLY A 126 -9.12 1.98 -3.34
C GLY A 126 -10.25 2.85 -2.77
N TYR A 127 -10.02 4.14 -2.56
CA TYR A 127 -11.06 5.11 -2.20
C TYR A 127 -11.83 5.65 -3.40
N ILE A 128 -11.17 5.75 -4.57
CA ILE A 128 -11.65 6.51 -5.73
C ILE A 128 -12.21 5.61 -6.83
N TYR A 129 -11.64 4.41 -6.99
CA TYR A 129 -12.01 3.49 -8.08
C TYR A 129 -12.49 2.16 -7.54
N GLU A 130 -13.30 1.49 -8.37
CA GLU A 130 -13.81 0.15 -8.10
C GLU A 130 -13.42 -0.81 -9.23
N THR A 131 -13.37 -2.08 -8.88
CA THR A 131 -13.14 -3.20 -9.81
C THR A 131 -14.48 -3.80 -10.26
N LEU A 132 -14.47 -4.70 -11.23
CA LEU A 132 -15.71 -5.40 -11.64
C LEU A 132 -16.28 -6.25 -10.51
N LEU A 133 -15.42 -6.96 -9.78
CA LEU A 133 -15.80 -7.82 -8.65
C LEU A 133 -15.06 -7.37 -7.39
N GLY A 134 -15.76 -7.39 -6.27
CA GLY A 134 -15.17 -7.35 -4.94
C GLY A 134 -14.79 -8.73 -4.44
N THR A 135 -14.33 -8.79 -3.19
CA THR A 135 -14.10 -10.04 -2.46
C THR A 135 -14.69 -9.95 -1.07
N HIS A 136 -15.38 -11.00 -0.65
CA HIS A 136 -15.92 -11.08 0.71
C HIS A 136 -14.80 -10.95 1.74
N PRO A 137 -14.93 -10.06 2.77
CA PRO A 137 -13.84 -9.74 3.68
C PRO A 137 -13.39 -10.90 4.57
N VAL A 138 -14.17 -11.96 4.66
CA VAL A 138 -13.87 -13.15 5.48
C VAL A 138 -13.57 -14.37 4.63
N THR A 139 -14.51 -14.77 3.72
CA THR A 139 -14.40 -16.01 2.94
C THR A 139 -13.53 -15.89 1.70
N ARG A 140 -13.30 -14.66 1.21
CA ARG A 140 -12.60 -14.36 -0.03
C ARG A 140 -13.34 -14.77 -1.31
N GLU A 141 -14.60 -15.17 -1.21
CA GLU A 141 -15.46 -15.38 -2.37
C GLU A 141 -15.64 -14.08 -3.15
N TYR A 142 -15.81 -14.19 -4.45
CA TYR A 142 -16.10 -13.02 -5.27
C TYR A 142 -17.49 -12.47 -4.95
N THR A 143 -17.58 -11.15 -4.86
CA THR A 143 -18.82 -10.42 -4.61
C THR A 143 -19.05 -9.38 -5.71
N PRO A 144 -20.30 -8.94 -5.94
CA PRO A 144 -20.55 -7.81 -6.80
C PRO A 144 -19.76 -6.55 -6.39
N SER A 145 -19.33 -5.80 -7.41
CA SER A 145 -18.85 -4.43 -7.32
C SER A 145 -19.43 -3.69 -8.54
N LEU A 146 -18.63 -3.19 -9.50
CA LEU A 146 -19.19 -2.60 -10.71
C LEU A 146 -19.96 -3.62 -11.58
N ALA A 147 -19.63 -4.92 -11.49
CA ALA A 147 -20.42 -5.97 -12.10
C ALA A 147 -21.33 -6.62 -11.06
N SER A 148 -22.63 -6.66 -11.35
CA SER A 148 -23.64 -7.33 -10.51
C SER A 148 -23.63 -8.85 -10.66
N HIS A 149 -23.23 -9.36 -11.83
CA HIS A 149 -23.18 -10.78 -12.17
C HIS A 149 -21.96 -11.10 -13.02
N TRP A 150 -21.49 -12.33 -12.93
CA TRP A 150 -20.39 -12.84 -13.76
C TRP A 150 -20.61 -14.30 -14.15
N LYS A 151 -19.99 -14.69 -15.26
CA LYS A 151 -20.00 -16.06 -15.76
C LYS A 151 -18.58 -16.50 -16.10
N ILE A 152 -18.25 -17.73 -15.77
CA ILE A 152 -17.00 -18.39 -16.17
C ILE A 152 -17.39 -19.46 -17.18
N GLY A 153 -16.83 -19.41 -18.39
CA GLY A 153 -17.05 -20.41 -19.43
C GLY A 153 -16.48 -21.78 -19.04
N ASP A 154 -16.99 -22.84 -19.64
CA ASP A 154 -16.53 -24.21 -19.41
C ASP A 154 -15.05 -24.40 -19.78
N ASP A 155 -14.54 -23.59 -20.70
CA ASP A 155 -13.12 -23.50 -21.08
C ASP A 155 -12.22 -22.93 -19.98
N LYS A 156 -12.79 -22.38 -18.89
CA LYS A 156 -12.09 -21.69 -17.79
C LYS A 156 -11.22 -20.50 -18.25
N MET A 157 -11.41 -20.05 -19.46
CA MET A 157 -10.69 -18.93 -20.07
C MET A 157 -11.60 -17.76 -20.44
N THR A 158 -12.87 -18.02 -20.71
CA THR A 158 -13.85 -16.99 -21.08
C THR A 158 -14.61 -16.50 -19.85
N PHE A 159 -14.59 -15.19 -19.64
CA PHE A 159 -15.26 -14.52 -18.53
C PHE A 159 -16.23 -13.48 -19.09
N THR A 160 -17.46 -13.49 -18.60
CA THR A 160 -18.49 -12.52 -19.00
C THR A 160 -18.99 -11.81 -17.74
N PHE A 161 -19.07 -10.49 -17.80
CA PHE A 161 -19.52 -9.65 -16.68
C PHE A 161 -20.72 -8.83 -17.12
N ARG A 162 -21.71 -8.72 -16.23
CA ARG A 162 -22.81 -7.77 -16.38
C ARG A 162 -22.56 -6.58 -15.50
N ILE A 163 -22.28 -5.43 -16.10
CA ILE A 163 -22.12 -4.15 -15.39
C ILE A 163 -23.44 -3.76 -14.73
N ASP A 164 -23.39 -3.35 -13.48
CA ASP A 164 -24.58 -2.84 -12.78
C ASP A 164 -25.06 -1.55 -13.45
N PRO A 165 -26.29 -1.48 -13.98
CA PRO A 165 -26.79 -0.30 -14.65
C PRO A 165 -26.91 0.94 -13.76
N ARG A 166 -26.86 0.77 -12.43
CA ARG A 166 -26.88 1.85 -11.46
C ARG A 166 -25.49 2.47 -11.24
N ALA A 167 -24.41 1.76 -11.62
CA ALA A 167 -23.05 2.21 -11.42
C ALA A 167 -22.76 3.52 -12.18
N ARG A 168 -22.16 4.48 -11.48
CA ARG A 168 -21.89 5.84 -11.99
C ARG A 168 -20.52 6.32 -11.59
N PHE A 169 -19.88 7.00 -12.52
CA PHE A 169 -18.71 7.83 -12.23
C PHE A 169 -19.10 9.08 -11.43
N SER A 170 -18.12 9.76 -10.87
CA SER A 170 -18.34 10.99 -10.07
C SER A 170 -18.77 12.19 -10.92
N ASP A 171 -18.68 12.13 -12.24
CA ASP A 171 -19.25 13.12 -13.17
C ASP A 171 -20.70 12.79 -13.58
N GLY A 172 -21.26 11.67 -13.08
CA GLY A 172 -22.62 11.21 -13.31
C GLY A 172 -22.84 10.31 -14.49
N LYS A 173 -21.84 10.10 -15.31
CA LYS A 173 -21.96 9.20 -16.46
C LYS A 173 -22.07 7.75 -16.01
N PRO A 174 -22.89 6.92 -16.69
CA PRO A 174 -22.99 5.51 -16.37
C PRO A 174 -21.70 4.77 -16.65
N VAL A 175 -21.41 3.75 -15.83
CA VAL A 175 -20.38 2.77 -16.15
C VAL A 175 -20.93 1.80 -17.19
N THR A 176 -20.14 1.50 -18.20
CA THR A 176 -20.53 0.64 -19.33
C THR A 176 -19.46 -0.38 -19.67
N ALA A 177 -19.78 -1.33 -20.55
CA ALA A 177 -18.82 -2.30 -21.05
C ALA A 177 -17.63 -1.65 -21.80
N GLU A 178 -17.85 -0.49 -22.43
CA GLU A 178 -16.79 0.25 -23.13
C GLU A 178 -15.72 0.80 -22.17
N ASP A 179 -16.08 1.09 -20.91
CA ASP A 179 -15.10 1.54 -19.90
C ASP A 179 -14.11 0.41 -19.56
N VAL A 180 -14.60 -0.84 -19.54
CA VAL A 180 -13.75 -2.03 -19.35
C VAL A 180 -12.79 -2.22 -20.52
N VAL A 181 -13.29 -2.05 -21.75
CA VAL A 181 -12.49 -2.16 -22.99
C VAL A 181 -11.40 -1.07 -23.01
N ALA A 182 -11.76 0.18 -22.73
CA ALA A 182 -10.83 1.30 -22.71
C ALA A 182 -9.76 1.13 -21.61
N THR A 183 -10.18 0.67 -20.42
CA THR A 183 -9.27 0.37 -19.32
C THR A 183 -8.25 -0.69 -19.72
N TRP A 184 -8.70 -1.85 -20.21
CA TRP A 184 -7.80 -2.92 -20.62
C TRP A 184 -6.79 -2.46 -21.68
N ARG A 185 -7.25 -1.66 -22.66
CA ARG A 185 -6.38 -1.11 -23.70
C ARG A 185 -5.24 -0.27 -23.11
N LEU A 186 -5.53 0.55 -22.07
CA LEU A 186 -4.51 1.29 -21.36
C LEU A 186 -3.53 0.34 -20.63
N MET A 187 -4.05 -0.72 -19.98
CA MET A 187 -3.23 -1.65 -19.19
C MET A 187 -2.20 -2.42 -20.05
N VAL A 188 -2.49 -2.64 -21.33
CA VAL A 188 -1.57 -3.33 -22.25
C VAL A 188 -0.69 -2.39 -23.07
N ASP A 189 -0.90 -1.07 -22.99
CA ASP A 189 -0.09 -0.09 -23.70
C ASP A 189 1.27 0.06 -22.99
N GLU A 190 2.36 -0.31 -23.70
CA GLU A 190 3.73 -0.19 -23.16
C GLU A 190 4.13 1.27 -22.86
N GLY A 191 3.43 2.24 -23.44
CA GLY A 191 3.64 3.68 -23.20
C GLY A 191 3.32 4.13 -21.79
N ILE A 192 2.61 3.32 -20.96
CA ILE A 192 2.42 3.61 -19.52
C ILE A 192 3.68 3.33 -18.68
N LEU A 193 4.70 2.68 -19.27
CA LEU A 193 5.97 2.35 -18.63
C LEU A 193 5.82 1.55 -17.32
N GLU A 194 4.94 0.54 -17.34
CA GLU A 194 4.71 -0.39 -16.23
C GLU A 194 4.71 -1.85 -16.72
N PRO A 195 5.89 -2.44 -16.98
CA PRO A 195 6.03 -3.76 -17.59
C PRO A 195 5.33 -4.90 -16.85
N ALA A 196 5.24 -4.83 -15.52
CA ALA A 196 4.55 -5.86 -14.73
C ALA A 196 3.04 -5.85 -14.99
N LEU A 197 2.44 -4.68 -15.12
CA LEU A 197 1.03 -4.49 -15.44
C LEU A 197 0.74 -4.96 -16.86
N ASN A 198 1.56 -4.52 -17.82
CA ASN A 198 1.46 -4.95 -19.23
C ASN A 198 1.53 -6.49 -19.33
N MET A 199 2.46 -7.14 -18.63
CA MET A 199 2.62 -8.59 -18.61
C MET A 199 1.35 -9.30 -18.12
N VAL A 200 0.71 -8.80 -17.07
CA VAL A 200 -0.51 -9.42 -16.50
C VAL A 200 -1.66 -9.30 -17.48
N PHE A 201 -1.94 -8.10 -18.01
CA PHE A 201 -3.11 -7.88 -18.86
C PHE A 201 -2.92 -8.32 -20.31
N SER A 202 -1.69 -8.47 -20.79
CA SER A 202 -1.37 -9.10 -22.08
C SER A 202 -1.70 -10.61 -22.13
N LYS A 203 -2.00 -11.23 -20.98
CA LYS A 203 -2.53 -12.61 -20.92
C LYS A 203 -3.97 -12.74 -21.43
N PHE A 204 -4.65 -11.63 -21.68
CA PHE A 204 -6.02 -11.59 -22.18
C PHE A 204 -6.06 -11.13 -23.65
N GLU A 205 -7.03 -11.64 -24.39
CA GLU A 205 -7.47 -11.06 -25.66
C GLU A 205 -8.19 -9.73 -25.37
N ALA A 206 -8.35 -8.89 -26.40
CA ALA A 206 -9.10 -7.66 -26.23
C ALA A 206 -10.54 -7.97 -25.78
N PRO A 207 -11.01 -7.38 -24.66
CA PRO A 207 -12.38 -7.58 -24.23
C PRO A 207 -13.37 -6.99 -25.24
N VAL A 208 -14.54 -7.59 -25.33
CA VAL A 208 -15.59 -7.22 -26.28
C VAL A 208 -16.82 -6.74 -25.53
N ALA A 209 -17.24 -5.51 -25.76
CA ALA A 209 -18.54 -5.02 -25.33
C ALA A 209 -19.65 -5.67 -26.19
N LYS A 210 -20.33 -6.66 -25.62
CA LYS A 210 -21.46 -7.34 -26.30
C LYS A 210 -22.72 -6.50 -26.30
N SER A 211 -22.82 -5.60 -25.34
CA SER A 211 -23.87 -4.59 -25.20
C SER A 211 -23.36 -3.47 -24.30
N LYS A 212 -24.22 -2.48 -24.00
CA LYS A 212 -23.92 -1.44 -23.05
C LYS A 212 -23.50 -1.99 -21.66
N TYR A 213 -24.06 -3.13 -21.23
CA TYR A 213 -23.84 -3.68 -19.90
C TYR A 213 -23.16 -5.06 -19.86
N ILE A 214 -22.95 -5.71 -21.01
CA ILE A 214 -22.27 -7.01 -21.07
C ILE A 214 -20.90 -6.85 -21.71
N VAL A 215 -19.86 -7.21 -20.97
CA VAL A 215 -18.50 -7.33 -21.48
C VAL A 215 -18.02 -8.77 -21.35
N GLU A 216 -17.36 -9.26 -22.39
CA GLU A 216 -16.76 -10.59 -22.45
C GLU A 216 -15.26 -10.46 -22.69
N VAL A 217 -14.47 -11.22 -21.96
CA VAL A 217 -13.01 -11.30 -22.14
C VAL A 217 -12.57 -12.76 -22.17
N LYS A 218 -11.59 -13.06 -23.02
CA LYS A 218 -10.97 -14.37 -23.10
C LYS A 218 -9.50 -14.31 -22.70
N ALA A 219 -9.10 -15.17 -21.78
CA ALA A 219 -7.70 -15.37 -21.46
C ALA A 219 -7.02 -16.23 -22.54
N LYS A 220 -5.74 -15.97 -22.83
CA LYS A 220 -4.93 -16.71 -23.81
C LYS A 220 -4.51 -18.09 -23.33
N SER A 221 -4.56 -18.32 -22.01
CA SER A 221 -4.24 -19.61 -21.38
C SER A 221 -5.05 -19.79 -20.10
N VAL A 222 -5.20 -21.05 -19.69
CA VAL A 222 -5.81 -21.39 -18.41
C VAL A 222 -4.90 -20.91 -17.29
N ASN A 223 -5.44 -20.06 -16.41
CA ASN A 223 -4.77 -19.61 -15.20
C ASN A 223 -5.81 -19.39 -14.12
N PHE A 224 -5.64 -20.00 -12.94
CA PHE A 224 -6.59 -19.88 -11.84
C PHE A 224 -6.75 -18.43 -11.34
N ARG A 225 -5.77 -17.55 -11.61
CA ARG A 225 -5.79 -16.12 -11.24
C ARG A 225 -6.45 -15.24 -12.31
N ASN A 226 -6.87 -15.76 -13.47
CA ASN A 226 -7.43 -14.93 -14.54
C ASN A 226 -8.63 -14.11 -14.07
N LEU A 227 -9.57 -14.74 -13.35
CA LEU A 227 -10.73 -14.02 -12.79
C LEU A 227 -10.30 -13.00 -11.73
N LEU A 228 -9.31 -13.34 -10.90
CA LEU A 228 -8.74 -12.40 -9.93
C LEU A 228 -8.13 -11.18 -10.62
N TYR A 229 -7.30 -11.39 -11.63
CA TYR A 229 -6.64 -10.30 -12.35
C TYR A 229 -7.63 -9.38 -13.05
N PHE A 230 -8.52 -9.95 -13.86
CA PHE A 230 -9.44 -9.15 -14.68
C PHE A 230 -10.65 -8.65 -13.89
N GLY A 231 -11.24 -9.50 -13.07
CA GLY A 231 -12.47 -9.19 -12.34
C GLY A 231 -12.25 -8.37 -11.08
N ALA A 232 -11.29 -8.76 -10.24
CA ALA A 232 -11.09 -8.16 -8.93
C ALA A 232 -9.78 -7.39 -8.76
N GLY A 233 -8.93 -7.36 -9.79
CA GLY A 233 -7.63 -6.67 -9.77
C GLY A 233 -7.53 -5.47 -10.69
N MET A 234 -8.42 -5.33 -11.68
CA MET A 234 -8.43 -4.21 -12.62
C MET A 234 -9.43 -3.14 -12.17
N PHE A 235 -8.95 -2.00 -11.72
CA PHE A 235 -9.79 -0.82 -11.50
C PHE A 235 -10.31 -0.30 -12.83
N ILE A 236 -11.57 0.13 -12.88
CA ILE A 236 -12.21 0.57 -14.11
C ILE A 236 -12.18 2.09 -14.23
N TYR A 237 -11.72 2.58 -15.38
CA TYR A 237 -11.57 3.98 -15.70
C TYR A 237 -12.53 4.40 -16.83
N PRO A 238 -12.92 5.68 -16.88
CA PRO A 238 -13.94 6.16 -17.81
C PRO A 238 -13.45 6.19 -19.26
N ALA A 239 -14.13 5.48 -20.16
CA ALA A 239 -13.82 5.47 -21.60
C ALA A 239 -13.85 6.87 -22.21
N HIS A 240 -14.78 7.72 -21.79
CA HIS A 240 -14.90 9.09 -22.31
C HIS A 240 -13.70 10.00 -22.00
N GLU A 241 -12.84 9.61 -21.07
CA GLU A 241 -11.59 10.30 -20.78
C GLU A 241 -10.36 9.61 -21.37
N LEU A 242 -10.41 8.28 -21.55
CA LEU A 242 -9.26 7.44 -21.90
C LEU A 242 -9.28 6.92 -23.34
N ALA A 243 -10.47 6.80 -23.96
CA ALA A 243 -10.61 6.07 -25.22
C ALA A 243 -9.74 6.58 -26.39
N THR A 244 -9.29 7.82 -26.34
CA THR A 244 -8.44 8.42 -27.38
C THR A 244 -6.98 8.57 -26.98
N LEU A 245 -6.62 8.26 -25.72
CA LEU A 245 -5.27 8.45 -25.20
C LEU A 245 -4.39 7.22 -25.46
N THR A 246 -3.15 7.48 -25.85
CA THR A 246 -2.04 6.52 -25.73
C THR A 246 -1.55 6.46 -24.29
N GLY A 247 -0.82 5.40 -23.93
CA GLY A 247 -0.18 5.30 -22.61
C GLY A 247 0.71 6.50 -22.27
N LYS A 248 1.47 7.01 -23.24
CA LYS A 248 2.29 8.21 -23.06
C LYS A 248 1.44 9.46 -22.76
N GLU A 249 0.39 9.70 -23.53
CA GLU A 249 -0.52 10.84 -23.30
C GLU A 249 -1.24 10.72 -21.96
N PHE A 250 -1.57 9.49 -21.53
CA PHE A 250 -2.11 9.25 -20.19
C PHE A 250 -1.11 9.65 -19.10
N LEU A 251 0.18 9.29 -19.22
CA LEU A 251 1.21 9.69 -18.27
C LEU A 251 1.37 11.21 -18.16
N GLU A 252 1.27 11.93 -19.29
CA GLU A 252 1.38 13.38 -19.35
C GLU A 252 0.16 14.08 -18.77
N LYS A 253 -1.06 13.59 -19.08
CA LYS A 253 -2.33 14.21 -18.69
C LYS A 253 -2.64 14.06 -17.20
N TYR A 254 -2.37 12.89 -16.62
CA TYR A 254 -2.83 12.52 -15.27
C TYR A 254 -1.72 12.51 -14.21
N ASN A 255 -0.76 13.39 -14.26
CA ASN A 255 0.33 13.41 -13.30
C ASN A 255 -0.13 13.77 -11.86
N PHE A 256 -0.75 14.94 -11.68
CA PHE A 256 -1.33 15.39 -10.39
C PHE A 256 -2.85 15.59 -10.48
N ASN A 257 -3.46 15.00 -11.45
CA ASN A 257 -4.89 14.92 -11.67
C ASN A 257 -5.26 13.46 -11.88
N MET A 258 -6.41 13.04 -11.40
CA MET A 258 -6.88 11.66 -11.50
C MET A 258 -8.05 11.58 -12.48
N PRO A 259 -8.16 10.51 -13.31
CA PRO A 259 -9.38 10.23 -14.04
C PRO A 259 -10.58 10.16 -13.10
N THR A 260 -11.75 10.48 -13.62
CA THR A 260 -13.02 10.38 -12.88
C THR A 260 -13.21 8.96 -12.34
N GLY A 261 -13.54 8.83 -11.05
CA GLY A 261 -13.68 7.53 -10.37
C GLY A 261 -15.13 7.17 -10.06
N THR A 262 -15.36 5.91 -9.72
CA THR A 262 -16.69 5.37 -9.33
C THR A 262 -16.87 5.28 -7.82
N GLY A 263 -15.79 5.27 -7.05
CA GLY A 263 -15.75 5.01 -5.62
C GLY A 263 -16.34 6.11 -4.74
N PRO A 264 -16.37 5.89 -3.42
CA PRO A 264 -17.05 6.79 -2.46
C PRO A 264 -16.31 8.10 -2.18
N TYR A 265 -15.05 8.25 -2.61
CA TYR A 265 -14.28 9.49 -2.44
C TYR A 265 -13.76 10.02 -3.77
N ILE A 266 -13.44 11.32 -3.77
CA ILE A 266 -12.71 11.99 -4.85
C ILE A 266 -11.47 12.69 -4.30
N LEU A 267 -10.46 12.83 -5.15
CA LEU A 267 -9.28 13.69 -4.93
C LEU A 267 -9.31 14.81 -5.95
N LEU A 268 -9.51 16.05 -5.50
CA LEU A 268 -9.50 17.21 -6.37
C LEU A 268 -8.08 17.78 -6.46
N GLU A 269 -7.67 18.26 -7.63
CA GLU A 269 -6.34 18.85 -7.84
C GLU A 269 -6.06 19.99 -6.84
N LYS A 270 -7.05 20.85 -6.54
CA LYS A 270 -6.94 21.92 -5.54
C LYS A 270 -6.63 21.44 -4.12
N ASP A 271 -6.96 20.18 -3.81
CA ASP A 271 -6.76 19.55 -2.51
C ASP A 271 -5.41 18.81 -2.41
N ILE A 272 -4.61 18.81 -3.46
CA ILE A 272 -3.23 18.33 -3.48
C ILE A 272 -2.31 19.52 -3.17
N LYS A 273 -1.64 19.48 -2.02
CA LYS A 273 -0.68 20.49 -1.60
C LYS A 273 0.73 19.91 -1.68
N ALA A 274 1.44 20.25 -2.74
CA ALA A 274 2.75 19.69 -3.05
C ALA A 274 3.69 19.69 -1.83
N GLY A 275 4.22 18.52 -1.49
CA GLY A 275 5.11 18.31 -0.34
C GLY A 275 4.47 18.44 1.04
N GLN A 276 3.20 18.82 1.16
CA GLN A 276 2.51 19.03 2.44
C GLN A 276 1.44 17.98 2.72
N GLY A 277 0.70 17.53 1.69
CA GLY A 277 -0.35 16.56 1.86
C GLY A 277 -1.45 16.64 0.81
N TRP A 278 -2.51 15.88 1.02
CA TRP A 278 -3.70 15.86 0.16
C TRP A 278 -4.94 15.48 0.97
N LYS A 279 -6.11 15.76 0.39
CA LYS A 279 -7.40 15.54 1.05
C LYS A 279 -8.37 14.83 0.11
N LEU A 280 -8.86 13.68 0.53
CA LEU A 280 -9.96 12.98 -0.12
C LEU A 280 -11.29 13.51 0.45
N THR A 281 -12.26 13.77 -0.42
CA THR A 281 -13.59 14.24 -0.05
C THR A 281 -14.62 13.16 -0.36
N ARG A 282 -15.46 12.80 0.62
CA ARG A 282 -16.53 11.82 0.46
C ARG A 282 -17.64 12.36 -0.46
N ARG A 283 -18.08 11.50 -1.36
CA ARG A 283 -19.20 11.80 -2.27
C ARG A 283 -20.55 11.51 -1.59
N PRO A 284 -21.49 12.46 -1.56
CA PRO A 284 -22.85 12.17 -1.10
C PRO A 284 -23.69 11.39 -2.14
N ASP A 285 -23.24 11.39 -3.40
CA ASP A 285 -23.92 10.76 -4.56
C ASP A 285 -23.29 9.42 -4.97
N TYR A 286 -22.55 8.77 -4.07
CA TYR A 286 -21.96 7.47 -4.36
C TYR A 286 -23.04 6.44 -4.70
N TRP A 287 -22.95 5.85 -5.87
CA TRP A 287 -23.99 4.98 -6.45
C TRP A 287 -24.32 3.75 -5.58
N ALA A 288 -23.33 3.19 -4.88
CA ALA A 288 -23.48 2.01 -4.04
C ALA A 288 -23.63 2.33 -2.54
N ALA A 289 -23.89 3.59 -2.16
CA ALA A 289 -23.93 4.02 -0.75
C ALA A 289 -24.93 3.23 0.13
N ASN A 290 -26.00 2.71 -0.46
CA ASN A 290 -27.06 1.95 0.22
C ASN A 290 -26.91 0.44 0.06
N GLU A 291 -25.91 -0.05 -0.69
CA GLU A 291 -25.66 -1.48 -0.83
C GLU A 291 -25.15 -2.06 0.50
N LYS A 292 -25.54 -3.29 0.82
CA LYS A 292 -25.18 -3.94 2.10
C LYS A 292 -23.65 -3.97 2.35
N ALA A 293 -22.86 -4.16 1.30
CA ALA A 293 -21.41 -4.15 1.39
C ALA A 293 -20.79 -2.75 1.64
N SER A 294 -21.53 -1.68 1.40
CA SER A 294 -21.02 -0.30 1.46
C SER A 294 -21.65 0.56 2.54
N LYS A 295 -22.81 0.17 3.03
CA LYS A 295 -23.67 0.98 3.92
C LYS A 295 -22.95 1.53 5.14
N TYR A 296 -22.08 0.73 5.75
CA TYR A 296 -21.37 1.07 6.99
C TYR A 296 -19.89 1.41 6.75
N SER A 297 -19.50 1.68 5.52
CA SER A 297 -18.13 2.10 5.14
C SER A 297 -18.10 3.52 4.58
N ALA A 298 -16.89 4.06 4.34
CA ALA A 298 -16.70 5.44 3.87
C ALA A 298 -17.40 6.49 4.74
N ASN A 299 -17.09 6.46 6.05
CA ASN A 299 -17.85 7.21 7.04
C ASN A 299 -17.37 8.66 7.20
N PHE A 300 -16.08 8.95 7.00
CA PHE A 300 -15.52 10.29 7.14
C PHE A 300 -15.93 11.20 5.97
N ASN A 301 -16.21 12.48 6.24
CA ASN A 301 -16.36 13.50 5.19
C ASN A 301 -15.03 13.74 4.49
N TYR A 302 -13.93 13.73 5.26
CA TYR A 302 -12.58 13.96 4.73
C TYR A 302 -11.58 12.95 5.27
N VAL A 303 -10.73 12.45 4.38
CA VAL A 303 -9.51 11.70 4.74
C VAL A 303 -8.33 12.56 4.34
N ASN A 304 -7.63 13.11 5.33
CA ASN A 304 -6.53 14.04 5.14
C ASN A 304 -5.20 13.30 5.34
N TYR A 305 -4.29 13.45 4.40
CA TYR A 305 -2.91 12.99 4.52
C TYR A 305 -1.98 14.17 4.77
N VAL A 306 -1.23 14.11 5.88
CA VAL A 306 -0.25 15.11 6.29
C VAL A 306 1.15 14.55 6.05
N VAL A 307 1.91 15.16 5.14
CA VAL A 307 3.25 14.70 4.82
C VAL A 307 4.28 15.25 5.81
N VAL A 308 5.05 14.33 6.38
CA VAL A 308 6.23 14.64 7.21
C VAL A 308 7.43 13.89 6.63
N LYS A 309 8.09 14.53 5.67
CA LYS A 309 9.11 13.90 4.84
C LYS A 309 10.23 13.30 5.66
N ASP A 310 10.43 11.98 5.53
CA ASP A 310 11.56 11.20 6.05
C ASP A 310 11.93 11.47 7.53
N ASN A 311 10.94 11.90 8.33
CA ASN A 311 11.16 12.25 9.75
C ASN A 311 10.09 11.62 10.67
N PRO A 312 10.22 10.33 11.01
CA PRO A 312 9.25 9.63 11.86
C PRO A 312 9.16 10.21 13.28
N ALA A 313 10.23 10.83 13.80
CA ALA A 313 10.20 11.48 15.10
C ALA A 313 9.32 12.75 15.08
N LEU A 314 9.47 13.60 14.05
CA LEU A 314 8.59 14.77 13.87
C LEU A 314 7.14 14.35 13.61
N MET A 315 6.92 13.29 12.84
CA MET A 315 5.58 12.74 12.62
C MET A 315 4.95 12.30 13.95
N TYR A 316 5.74 11.68 14.84
CA TYR A 316 5.27 11.30 16.16
C TYR A 316 4.95 12.51 17.06
N GLU A 317 5.75 13.58 17.00
CA GLU A 317 5.43 14.83 17.71
C GLU A 317 4.12 15.47 17.18
N LYS A 318 3.90 15.47 15.85
CA LYS A 318 2.63 15.91 15.26
C LYS A 318 1.43 15.04 15.69
N PHE A 319 1.64 13.74 15.85
CA PHE A 319 0.64 12.86 16.45
C PHE A 319 0.38 13.24 17.92
N LYS A 320 1.42 13.44 18.75
CA LYS A 320 1.26 13.82 20.15
C LYS A 320 0.58 15.19 20.33
N SER A 321 0.78 16.11 19.39
CA SER A 321 0.09 17.40 19.36
C SER A 321 -1.37 17.32 18.93
N GLY A 322 -1.79 16.20 18.27
CA GLY A 322 -3.13 16.00 17.72
C GLY A 322 -3.34 16.58 16.33
N GLU A 323 -2.27 16.93 15.61
CA GLU A 323 -2.35 17.28 14.19
C GLU A 323 -2.57 16.02 13.32
N ILE A 324 -2.08 14.86 13.77
CA ILE A 324 -2.27 13.53 13.19
C ILE A 324 -3.08 12.70 14.18
N ASP A 325 -4.04 11.96 13.71
CA ASP A 325 -5.00 11.22 14.54
C ASP A 325 -4.57 9.79 14.83
N LEU A 326 -3.84 9.18 13.90
CA LEU A 326 -3.39 7.79 13.95
C LEU A 326 -1.87 7.74 13.78
N TYR A 327 -1.19 6.97 14.62
CA TYR A 327 0.23 6.70 14.46
C TYR A 327 0.50 5.20 14.45
N ARG A 328 0.98 4.67 13.34
CA ARG A 328 1.42 3.28 13.18
C ARG A 328 2.89 3.17 13.54
N PHE A 329 3.21 2.28 14.47
CA PHE A 329 4.59 2.01 14.85
C PHE A 329 5.21 0.97 13.92
N ASN A 330 6.34 1.32 13.35
CA ASN A 330 7.18 0.47 12.50
C ASN A 330 8.54 0.19 13.16
N MET A 331 9.50 -0.34 12.41
CA MET A 331 10.85 -0.62 12.93
C MET A 331 11.53 0.63 13.51
N ALA A 332 11.49 1.75 12.78
CA ALA A 332 12.15 2.99 13.19
C ALA A 332 11.57 3.58 14.48
N THR A 333 10.32 3.28 14.78
CA THR A 333 9.55 3.87 15.88
C THR A 333 9.16 2.88 16.97
N THR A 334 9.70 1.67 16.92
CA THR A 334 9.47 0.64 17.95
C THR A 334 9.85 1.12 19.35
N GLU A 335 10.89 1.92 19.46
CA GLU A 335 11.30 2.52 20.73
C GLU A 335 10.22 3.42 21.33
N PHE A 336 9.53 4.23 20.54
CA PHE A 336 8.42 5.06 21.01
C PHE A 336 7.27 4.21 21.52
N TRP A 337 6.98 3.09 20.81
CA TRP A 337 5.97 2.13 21.27
C TRP A 337 6.28 1.56 22.65
N VAL A 338 7.54 1.20 22.91
CA VAL A 338 7.95 0.53 24.16
C VAL A 338 8.14 1.52 25.30
N ASN A 339 8.81 2.64 25.04
CA ASN A 339 9.33 3.53 26.09
C ASN A 339 8.43 4.75 26.33
N ASP A 340 7.77 5.30 25.31
CA ASP A 340 6.97 6.51 25.44
C ASP A 340 5.51 6.19 25.81
N THR A 341 5.34 5.77 27.06
CA THR A 341 4.02 5.31 27.57
C THR A 341 3.44 6.28 28.59
N THR A 342 4.09 7.40 28.88
CA THR A 342 3.78 8.24 30.05
C THR A 342 3.52 9.70 29.73
N TYR A 343 3.42 10.10 28.44
CA TYR A 343 3.04 11.48 28.12
C TYR A 343 1.55 11.74 28.40
N ASP A 344 1.17 12.99 28.59
CA ASP A 344 -0.14 13.38 29.12
C ASP A 344 -1.33 12.77 28.38
N ALA A 345 -1.26 12.67 27.05
CA ALA A 345 -2.37 12.12 26.27
C ALA A 345 -2.61 10.63 26.53
N ILE A 346 -1.57 9.84 26.83
CA ILE A 346 -1.73 8.44 27.26
C ILE A 346 -2.18 8.38 28.72
N LYS A 347 -1.51 9.12 29.63
CA LYS A 347 -1.85 9.12 31.06
C LYS A 347 -3.31 9.50 31.32
N ASN A 348 -3.80 10.47 30.56
CA ASN A 348 -5.17 10.97 30.71
C ASN A 348 -6.19 10.24 29.83
N GLY A 349 -5.75 9.22 29.08
CA GLY A 349 -6.62 8.39 28.26
C GLY A 349 -7.10 9.05 26.95
N TRP A 350 -6.58 10.21 26.56
CA TRP A 350 -6.93 10.90 25.29
C TRP A 350 -6.44 10.13 24.07
N VAL A 351 -5.35 9.36 24.23
CA VAL A 351 -4.77 8.47 23.25
C VAL A 351 -4.85 7.05 23.77
N ARG A 352 -5.34 6.14 22.92
CA ARG A 352 -5.36 4.69 23.15
C ARG A 352 -4.27 4.01 22.33
N ARG A 353 -3.66 2.98 22.91
CA ARG A 353 -2.67 2.14 22.24
C ARG A 353 -3.31 0.82 21.86
N HIS A 354 -3.27 0.47 20.58
CA HIS A 354 -3.90 -0.71 20.03
C HIS A 354 -2.88 -1.66 19.44
N ARG A 355 -3.10 -2.97 19.63
CA ARG A 355 -2.39 -4.03 18.92
C ARG A 355 -3.42 -4.90 18.22
N PHE A 356 -3.38 -4.89 16.88
CA PHE A 356 -4.29 -5.67 16.06
C PHE A 356 -3.58 -6.92 15.54
N TYR A 357 -4.26 -8.05 15.62
CA TYR A 357 -3.87 -9.29 15.00
C TYR A 357 -4.80 -9.59 13.83
N THR A 358 -4.23 -9.76 12.65
CA THR A 358 -4.96 -10.05 11.41
C THR A 358 -4.46 -11.36 10.78
N SER A 359 -5.21 -11.88 9.82
CA SER A 359 -4.79 -13.00 8.97
C SER A 359 -4.14 -12.50 7.66
N GLY A 360 -3.86 -11.21 7.55
CA GLY A 360 -3.19 -10.62 6.39
C GLY A 360 -1.76 -11.14 6.25
N PRO A 361 -1.30 -11.41 5.02
CA PRO A 361 0.09 -11.76 4.79
C PRO A 361 1.00 -10.61 5.21
N MET A 362 2.05 -10.93 5.95
CA MET A 362 2.89 -9.89 6.56
C MET A 362 3.84 -9.20 5.56
N GLY A 363 3.99 -9.76 4.37
CA GLY A 363 4.99 -9.32 3.40
C GLY A 363 6.41 -9.72 3.79
N THR A 364 7.38 -9.25 3.02
CA THR A 364 8.80 -9.53 3.27
C THR A 364 9.62 -8.26 3.25
N SER A 365 10.63 -8.19 4.08
CA SER A 365 11.64 -7.14 4.08
C SER A 365 13.02 -7.72 4.34
N GLY A 366 14.05 -6.96 3.98
CA GLY A 366 15.42 -7.44 4.14
C GLY A 366 16.45 -6.63 3.38
N VAL A 367 17.61 -7.22 3.24
CA VAL A 367 18.66 -6.75 2.34
C VAL A 367 18.68 -7.63 1.11
N THR A 368 18.80 -7.05 -0.06
CA THR A 368 18.90 -7.80 -1.33
C THR A 368 20.12 -7.37 -2.14
N TYR A 369 20.59 -8.24 -3.02
CA TYR A 369 21.82 -8.08 -3.78
C TYR A 369 21.54 -8.05 -5.28
N ASN A 370 22.18 -7.14 -6.00
CA ASN A 370 22.13 -7.13 -7.46
C ASN A 370 23.08 -8.19 -8.01
N MET A 371 22.54 -9.35 -8.38
CA MET A 371 23.32 -10.50 -8.86
C MET A 371 23.98 -10.28 -10.23
N ARG A 372 23.66 -9.16 -10.92
CA ARG A 372 24.33 -8.76 -12.17
C ARG A 372 25.68 -8.09 -11.92
N LYS A 373 25.96 -7.66 -10.69
CA LYS A 373 27.12 -6.83 -10.33
C LYS A 373 28.05 -7.55 -9.38
N THR A 374 29.34 -7.54 -9.71
CA THR A 374 30.40 -7.95 -8.77
C THR A 374 30.36 -7.05 -7.52
N PRO A 375 30.52 -7.64 -6.29
CA PRO A 375 30.88 -9.02 -6.04
C PRO A 375 29.69 -9.96 -5.83
N PHE A 376 28.45 -9.50 -6.03
CA PHE A 376 27.23 -10.26 -5.74
C PHE A 376 26.80 -11.21 -6.87
N ASP A 377 27.53 -11.28 -7.97
CA ASP A 377 27.46 -12.35 -8.96
C ASP A 377 27.91 -13.70 -8.38
N ASP A 378 28.79 -13.72 -7.36
CA ASP A 378 29.26 -14.92 -6.66
C ASP A 378 28.33 -15.30 -5.49
N ILE A 379 27.75 -16.51 -5.54
CA ILE A 379 26.84 -17.03 -4.50
C ILE A 379 27.53 -17.15 -3.12
N ARG A 380 28.83 -17.44 -3.07
CA ARG A 380 29.59 -17.55 -1.82
C ARG A 380 29.64 -16.21 -1.09
N VAL A 381 29.78 -15.12 -1.84
CA VAL A 381 29.74 -13.76 -1.31
C VAL A 381 28.35 -13.46 -0.74
N ARG A 382 27.28 -13.75 -1.49
CA ARG A 382 25.92 -13.53 -1.01
C ARG A 382 25.61 -14.33 0.26
N LYS A 383 26.04 -15.61 0.30
CA LYS A 383 25.90 -16.46 1.48
C LYS A 383 26.66 -15.88 2.68
N ALA A 384 27.90 -15.43 2.48
CA ALA A 384 28.70 -14.80 3.53
C ALA A 384 28.01 -13.53 4.08
N PHE A 385 27.44 -12.69 3.22
CA PHE A 385 26.70 -11.51 3.63
C PHE A 385 25.44 -11.87 4.45
N ASN A 386 24.71 -12.93 4.10
CA ASN A 386 23.58 -13.41 4.90
C ASN A 386 24.04 -13.88 6.29
N MET A 387 25.16 -14.61 6.38
CA MET A 387 25.73 -15.13 7.64
C MET A 387 26.31 -14.03 8.54
N LEU A 388 26.61 -12.84 7.99
CA LEU A 388 27.19 -11.71 8.74
C LEU A 388 26.12 -10.75 9.28
N TYR A 389 24.83 -10.96 8.99
CA TYR A 389 23.79 -10.09 9.53
C TYR A 389 23.35 -10.58 10.93
N PRO A 390 23.61 -9.82 12.00
CA PRO A 390 23.31 -10.24 13.37
C PRO A 390 21.81 -10.03 13.70
N ARG A 391 20.91 -10.66 12.94
CA ARG A 391 19.44 -10.44 12.99
C ARG A 391 18.87 -10.61 14.40
N GLN A 392 19.27 -11.68 15.10
CA GLN A 392 18.78 -11.96 16.45
C GLN A 392 19.15 -10.84 17.42
N THR A 393 20.40 -10.36 17.37
CA THR A 393 20.86 -9.23 18.21
C THR A 393 20.08 -7.95 17.91
N VAL A 394 19.79 -7.67 16.64
CA VAL A 394 18.98 -6.51 16.26
C VAL A 394 17.57 -6.61 16.83
N VAL A 395 16.92 -7.78 16.69
CA VAL A 395 15.57 -8.00 17.22
C VAL A 395 15.53 -7.85 18.73
N GLU A 396 16.50 -8.42 19.45
CA GLU A 396 16.54 -8.37 20.92
C GLU A 396 16.88 -6.98 21.46
N LYS A 397 17.93 -6.36 20.92
CA LYS A 397 18.52 -5.14 21.51
C LYS A 397 17.94 -3.84 20.94
N LEU A 398 17.56 -3.82 19.67
CA LEU A 398 17.08 -2.61 19.01
C LEU A 398 15.58 -2.60 18.75
N LEU A 399 14.97 -3.78 18.61
CA LEU A 399 13.54 -3.94 18.35
C LEU A 399 12.75 -4.52 19.53
N TYR A 400 13.37 -4.61 20.72
CA TYR A 400 12.73 -4.94 22.01
C TYR A 400 11.92 -6.25 21.98
N ASN A 401 12.32 -7.23 21.15
CA ASN A 401 11.58 -8.48 20.91
C ASN A 401 10.14 -8.28 20.36
N GLU A 402 9.83 -7.13 19.77
CA GLU A 402 8.53 -6.84 19.16
C GLU A 402 8.39 -7.42 17.74
N TYR A 403 9.41 -8.13 17.26
CA TYR A 403 9.48 -8.72 15.93
C TYR A 403 9.87 -10.18 15.97
N GLU A 404 9.55 -10.91 14.90
CA GLU A 404 9.90 -12.31 14.66
C GLU A 404 10.72 -12.43 13.38
N ILE A 405 11.80 -13.22 13.42
CA ILE A 405 12.66 -13.52 12.26
C ILE A 405 11.98 -14.61 11.41
N TYR A 406 12.11 -14.52 10.12
CA TYR A 406 11.64 -15.51 9.15
C TYR A 406 12.67 -15.71 8.04
N ASP A 407 12.58 -16.86 7.34
CA ASP A 407 13.45 -17.23 6.22
C ASP A 407 12.64 -17.80 5.05
N THR A 408 11.56 -17.11 4.68
CA THR A 408 10.64 -17.43 3.58
C THR A 408 10.13 -16.15 2.93
N ASP A 409 9.76 -16.18 1.66
CA ASP A 409 9.12 -15.05 0.99
C ASP A 409 7.60 -14.95 1.32
N TYR A 410 7.05 -15.92 2.07
CA TYR A 410 5.61 -16.02 2.35
C TYR A 410 5.28 -16.14 3.85
N PRO A 411 5.89 -15.31 4.75
CA PRO A 411 5.70 -15.47 6.18
C PRO A 411 4.22 -15.28 6.58
N ASN A 412 3.78 -16.05 7.57
CA ASN A 412 2.40 -16.07 8.08
C ASN A 412 1.33 -16.43 7.05
N THR A 413 1.69 -17.20 6.03
CA THR A 413 0.76 -17.71 5.03
C THR A 413 0.83 -19.24 4.95
N PRO A 414 -0.21 -19.91 4.42
CA PRO A 414 -0.15 -21.36 4.16
C PRO A 414 0.90 -21.77 3.13
N PHE A 415 1.49 -20.82 2.42
CA PHE A 415 2.51 -21.02 1.39
C PHE A 415 3.95 -21.00 1.92
N ALA A 416 4.14 -20.59 3.19
CA ALA A 416 5.46 -20.54 3.80
C ALA A 416 6.18 -21.89 3.72
N SER A 417 7.45 -21.87 3.33
CA SER A 417 8.34 -23.03 3.38
C SER A 417 9.06 -23.08 4.73
N SER A 418 9.52 -24.30 5.09
CA SER A 418 10.33 -24.53 6.28
C SER A 418 11.82 -24.46 5.92
N ASN A 419 12.27 -23.32 5.39
CA ASN A 419 13.69 -23.13 5.15
C ASN A 419 14.47 -23.10 6.48
N PRO A 420 15.68 -23.67 6.53
CA PRO A 420 16.49 -23.62 7.73
C PRO A 420 16.87 -22.17 8.07
N PRO A 421 16.87 -21.76 9.34
CA PRO A 421 17.23 -20.39 9.69
C PRO A 421 18.67 -20.10 9.34
N THR A 422 18.93 -18.95 8.70
CA THR A 422 20.29 -18.48 8.45
C THR A 422 20.93 -18.05 9.77
N SER A 423 21.94 -18.79 10.22
CA SER A 423 22.67 -18.52 11.46
C SER A 423 23.71 -17.41 11.25
N PHE A 424 23.91 -16.58 12.28
CA PHE A 424 25.02 -15.64 12.34
C PHE A 424 26.32 -16.44 12.57
N ASP A 425 27.21 -16.45 11.56
CA ASP A 425 28.49 -17.20 11.60
C ASP A 425 29.60 -16.44 10.86
N PRO A 426 30.29 -15.52 11.55
CA PRO A 426 31.39 -14.77 10.95
C PRO A 426 32.58 -15.64 10.49
N ALA A 427 32.82 -16.75 11.16
CA ALA A 427 33.94 -17.64 10.80
C ALA A 427 33.65 -18.38 9.49
N GLY A 428 32.45 -18.95 9.35
CA GLY A 428 31.98 -19.56 8.11
C GLY A 428 31.92 -18.56 6.96
N ALA A 429 31.47 -17.32 7.23
CA ALA A 429 31.44 -16.25 6.24
C ALA A 429 32.86 -15.90 5.74
N ALA A 430 33.83 -15.75 6.64
CA ALA A 430 35.23 -15.48 6.28
C ALA A 430 35.82 -16.59 5.39
N LYS A 431 35.49 -17.87 5.67
CA LYS A 431 35.89 -19.00 4.83
C LYS A 431 35.30 -18.90 3.42
N LEU A 432 34.02 -18.62 3.29
CA LEU A 432 33.35 -18.44 1.99
C LEU A 432 33.95 -17.28 1.18
N LEU A 433 34.30 -16.17 1.84
CA LEU A 433 34.95 -15.04 1.20
C LEU A 433 36.33 -15.40 0.69
N ALA A 434 37.12 -16.18 1.46
CA ALA A 434 38.42 -16.68 1.04
C ALA A 434 38.31 -17.63 -0.17
N GLU A 435 37.36 -18.58 -0.15
CA GLU A 435 37.02 -19.46 -1.29
C GLU A 435 36.58 -18.66 -2.53
N ALA A 436 35.94 -17.50 -2.35
CA ALA A 436 35.57 -16.57 -3.42
C ALA A 436 36.77 -15.72 -3.92
N GLY A 437 37.98 -15.91 -3.37
CA GLY A 437 39.20 -15.24 -3.79
C GLY A 437 39.52 -13.93 -3.06
N TRP A 438 38.83 -13.64 -1.96
CA TRP A 438 39.07 -12.49 -1.10
C TRP A 438 40.04 -12.92 0.04
N THR A 439 41.33 -13.05 -0.27
CA THR A 439 42.32 -13.70 0.63
C THR A 439 43.34 -12.72 1.19
N SER A 440 43.68 -11.65 0.50
CA SER A 440 44.66 -10.65 0.95
C SER A 440 43.97 -9.46 1.62
N ARG A 441 44.73 -8.70 2.39
CA ARG A 441 44.24 -7.47 3.03
C ARG A 441 45.18 -6.30 2.69
N ASN A 442 44.60 -5.11 2.55
CA ASN A 442 45.35 -3.87 2.43
C ASN A 442 45.78 -3.32 3.81
N ALA A 443 46.46 -2.15 3.82
CA ALA A 443 46.92 -1.51 5.04
C ALA A 443 45.77 -1.09 5.99
N GLU A 444 44.54 -0.90 5.46
CA GLU A 444 43.34 -0.56 6.25
C GLU A 444 42.62 -1.80 6.81
N GLY A 445 43.17 -3.02 6.55
CA GLY A 445 42.61 -4.29 6.97
C GLY A 445 41.42 -4.76 6.09
N LEU A 446 41.15 -4.11 4.95
CA LEU A 446 40.11 -4.52 4.02
C LEU A 446 40.59 -5.71 3.17
N LEU A 447 39.68 -6.64 2.91
CA LEU A 447 39.86 -7.70 1.95
C LEU A 447 40.14 -7.13 0.55
N VAL A 448 41.02 -7.76 -0.20
CA VAL A 448 41.42 -7.33 -1.55
C VAL A 448 41.33 -8.50 -2.50
N LYS A 449 40.77 -8.27 -3.69
CA LYS A 449 40.76 -9.22 -4.81
C LYS A 449 41.11 -8.46 -6.10
N ASN A 450 42.07 -8.96 -6.86
CA ASN A 450 42.53 -8.32 -8.10
C ASN A 450 42.95 -6.85 -7.91
N GLY A 451 43.63 -6.52 -6.81
CA GLY A 451 44.06 -5.18 -6.47
C GLY A 451 42.97 -4.21 -6.00
N LYS A 452 41.71 -4.65 -5.92
CA LYS A 452 40.57 -3.82 -5.50
C LYS A 452 40.13 -4.15 -4.07
N PRO A 453 40.02 -3.16 -3.17
CA PRO A 453 39.50 -3.39 -1.82
C PRO A 453 38.00 -3.71 -1.85
N PHE A 454 37.54 -4.47 -0.85
CA PHE A 454 36.14 -4.84 -0.71
C PHE A 454 35.34 -3.66 -0.12
N VAL A 455 34.84 -2.81 -0.97
CA VAL A 455 34.04 -1.64 -0.63
C VAL A 455 32.70 -1.73 -1.34
N ILE A 456 31.60 -1.53 -0.61
CA ILE A 456 30.23 -1.57 -1.10
C ILE A 456 29.50 -0.29 -0.64
N ASP A 457 28.86 0.39 -1.58
CA ASP A 457 27.97 1.49 -1.25
C ASP A 457 26.50 0.99 -1.17
N MET A 458 25.81 1.41 -0.12
CA MET A 458 24.38 1.13 0.09
C MET A 458 23.63 2.42 0.35
N SER A 459 22.67 2.74 -0.52
CA SER A 459 21.76 3.86 -0.29
C SER A 459 20.69 3.46 0.74
N ILE A 460 20.52 4.32 1.75
CA ILE A 460 19.54 4.14 2.83
C ILE A 460 18.86 5.47 3.17
N THR A 461 17.67 5.42 3.74
CA THR A 461 17.07 6.54 4.45
C THR A 461 17.65 6.66 5.87
N LYS A 462 17.56 7.82 6.49
CA LYS A 462 18.18 8.07 7.80
C LYS A 462 17.65 7.16 8.91
N ASP A 463 16.38 6.82 8.88
CA ASP A 463 15.74 5.93 9.85
C ASP A 463 16.27 4.48 9.78
N GLN A 464 16.83 4.05 8.65
CA GLN A 464 17.41 2.71 8.49
C GLN A 464 18.79 2.55 9.13
N GLU A 465 19.48 3.65 9.43
CA GLU A 465 20.84 3.63 10.01
C GLU A 465 20.92 2.76 11.26
N ARG A 466 19.92 2.84 12.13
CA ARG A 466 19.90 2.18 13.44
C ARG A 466 20.13 0.67 13.36
N TRP A 467 19.48 -0.03 12.43
CA TRP A 467 19.62 -1.50 12.27
C TRP A 467 20.62 -1.91 11.19
N MET A 468 21.06 -0.96 10.36
CA MET A 468 22.13 -1.23 9.39
C MET A 468 23.53 -1.07 10.00
N THR A 469 23.70 -0.23 11.01
CA THR A 469 24.99 -0.03 11.70
C THR A 469 25.55 -1.31 12.32
N PRO A 470 24.79 -2.17 13.04
CA PRO A 470 25.30 -3.44 13.51
C PRO A 470 25.79 -4.36 12.37
N TYR A 471 25.09 -4.38 11.25
CA TYR A 471 25.51 -5.14 10.08
C TYR A 471 26.79 -4.60 9.47
N GLN A 472 26.92 -3.28 9.31
CA GLN A 472 28.13 -2.60 8.85
C GLN A 472 29.33 -2.95 9.75
N GLN A 473 29.15 -2.99 11.06
CA GLN A 473 30.21 -3.35 12.03
C GLN A 473 30.67 -4.80 11.87
N GLU A 474 29.74 -5.75 11.69
CA GLU A 474 30.12 -7.16 11.48
C GLU A 474 30.83 -7.37 10.13
N LEU A 475 30.41 -6.69 9.08
CA LEU A 475 31.10 -6.69 7.79
C LEU A 475 32.51 -6.11 7.92
N ARG A 476 32.70 -5.04 8.69
CA ARG A 476 34.01 -4.42 8.91
C ARG A 476 35.00 -5.36 9.61
N LYS A 477 34.55 -6.14 10.59
CA LYS A 477 35.39 -7.12 11.32
C LYS A 477 36.00 -8.15 10.39
N VAL A 478 35.27 -8.58 9.37
CA VAL A 478 35.78 -9.53 8.37
C VAL A 478 36.55 -8.86 7.23
N GLY A 479 36.63 -7.53 7.18
CA GLY A 479 37.40 -6.77 6.20
C GLY A 479 36.59 -6.23 5.02
N ILE A 480 35.30 -6.02 5.19
CA ILE A 480 34.39 -5.41 4.19
C ILE A 480 34.00 -4.03 4.67
N ASP A 481 34.15 -3.02 3.80
CA ASP A 481 33.72 -1.63 4.05
C ASP A 481 32.35 -1.39 3.41
N LEU A 482 31.27 -1.51 4.20
CA LEU A 482 29.93 -1.13 3.79
C LEU A 482 29.72 0.36 4.08
N ARG A 483 29.58 1.18 3.02
CA ARG A 483 29.35 2.61 3.12
C ARG A 483 27.88 2.94 3.01
N LEU A 484 27.28 3.43 4.08
CA LEU A 484 25.89 3.86 4.10
C LEU A 484 25.79 5.28 3.51
N LYS A 485 25.03 5.43 2.41
CA LYS A 485 24.77 6.68 1.69
C LYS A 485 23.36 7.14 1.97
N PHE A 486 23.21 8.24 2.68
CA PHE A 486 21.89 8.79 3.00
C PHE A 486 21.27 9.46 1.76
N GLN A 487 20.09 9.00 1.38
CA GLN A 487 19.30 9.54 0.29
C GLN A 487 17.83 9.58 0.70
N ASP A 488 17.03 10.42 0.02
CA ASP A 488 15.57 10.36 0.14
C ASP A 488 15.01 9.11 -0.55
N PHE A 489 13.85 8.67 -0.10
CA PHE A 489 13.25 7.42 -0.56
C PHE A 489 13.00 7.39 -2.07
N ASN A 490 12.51 8.49 -2.67
CA ASN A 490 12.22 8.54 -4.10
C ASN A 490 13.50 8.41 -4.94
N SER A 491 14.61 9.01 -4.49
CA SER A 491 15.92 8.85 -5.14
C SER A 491 16.43 7.41 -5.06
N ILE A 492 16.20 6.73 -3.93
CA ILE A 492 16.54 5.31 -3.77
C ILE A 492 15.74 4.46 -4.74
N ILE A 493 14.42 4.66 -4.83
CA ILE A 493 13.54 3.92 -5.75
C ILE A 493 13.99 4.10 -7.19
N LYS A 494 14.28 5.34 -7.61
CA LYS A 494 14.80 5.62 -8.96
C LYS A 494 16.07 4.82 -9.28
N ASN A 495 17.03 4.79 -8.35
CA ASN A 495 18.27 4.00 -8.52
C ASN A 495 18.00 2.49 -8.65
N ILE A 496 16.97 1.98 -7.96
CA ILE A 496 16.58 0.58 -8.05
C ILE A 496 15.94 0.27 -9.40
N ASP A 497 15.01 1.11 -9.84
CA ASP A 497 14.33 0.96 -11.13
C ASP A 497 15.32 1.02 -12.30
N GLU A 498 16.34 1.87 -12.19
CA GLU A 498 17.46 1.96 -13.15
C GLU A 498 18.52 0.85 -12.95
N ARG A 499 18.36 -0.06 -11.96
CA ARG A 499 19.34 -1.13 -11.59
C ARG A 499 20.71 -0.57 -11.16
N ASN A 500 20.75 0.68 -10.69
CA ASN A 500 21.96 1.39 -10.28
C ASN A 500 22.27 1.21 -8.79
N PHE A 501 22.39 -0.04 -8.34
CA PHE A 501 22.75 -0.42 -6.97
C PHE A 501 23.56 -1.72 -6.95
N GLN A 502 24.25 -2.00 -5.85
CA GLN A 502 24.89 -3.29 -5.54
C GLN A 502 24.11 -4.04 -4.47
N ILE A 503 23.77 -3.35 -3.39
CA ILE A 503 23.00 -3.83 -2.25
C ILE A 503 21.90 -2.82 -1.90
N PHE A 504 20.76 -3.31 -1.46
CA PHE A 504 19.59 -2.48 -1.18
C PHE A 504 18.71 -3.08 -0.08
N GLY A 505 18.15 -2.22 0.77
CA GLY A 505 17.11 -2.60 1.73
C GLY A 505 15.74 -2.62 1.05
N TYR A 506 15.12 -3.80 0.94
CA TYR A 506 13.83 -3.98 0.26
C TYR A 506 12.68 -4.18 1.25
N GLY A 507 11.45 -3.89 0.80
CA GLY A 507 10.22 -4.28 1.46
C GLY A 507 9.13 -4.51 0.42
N TYR A 508 8.43 -5.65 0.51
CA TYR A 508 7.28 -5.98 -0.32
C TYR A 508 6.07 -6.28 0.55
N THR A 509 4.91 -5.82 0.12
CA THR A 509 3.64 -6.22 0.72
C THR A 509 3.35 -7.69 0.38
N GLY A 510 2.70 -8.40 1.29
CA GLY A 510 2.29 -9.78 1.03
C GLY A 510 1.06 -9.83 0.14
N LEU A 511 0.89 -10.92 -0.59
CA LEU A 511 -0.31 -11.23 -1.36
C LEU A 511 -1.01 -12.45 -0.77
N LEU A 512 -2.33 -12.38 -0.62
CA LEU A 512 -3.16 -13.52 -0.19
C LEU A 512 -3.08 -14.68 -1.18
N THR A 513 -3.01 -14.35 -2.46
CA THR A 513 -2.71 -15.30 -3.53
C THR A 513 -1.33 -14.94 -4.09
N PRO A 514 -0.29 -15.73 -3.82
CA PRO A 514 1.06 -15.45 -4.30
C PRO A 514 1.12 -15.20 -5.80
N ASN A 515 1.91 -14.20 -6.20
CA ASN A 515 2.21 -13.91 -7.59
C ASN A 515 3.73 -13.78 -7.81
N PRO A 516 4.47 -14.89 -7.74
CA PRO A 516 5.93 -14.86 -7.86
C PRO A 516 6.41 -14.50 -9.27
N GLU A 517 5.57 -14.62 -10.30
CA GLU A 517 5.94 -14.36 -11.70
C GLU A 517 6.49 -12.95 -11.89
N THR A 518 5.87 -11.93 -11.31
CA THR A 518 6.26 -10.52 -11.46
C THR A 518 7.67 -10.20 -10.92
N SER A 519 8.17 -11.03 -10.00
CA SER A 519 9.48 -10.84 -9.36
C SER A 519 10.52 -11.92 -9.72
N LEU A 520 10.10 -13.05 -10.27
CA LEU A 520 11.01 -14.19 -10.50
C LEU A 520 11.10 -14.66 -11.96
N LYS A 521 10.18 -14.22 -12.86
CA LYS A 521 10.26 -14.62 -14.27
C LYS A 521 11.57 -14.15 -14.89
N SER A 522 12.34 -15.05 -15.46
CA SER A 522 13.67 -14.77 -16.01
C SER A 522 13.67 -13.69 -17.09
N THR A 523 12.59 -13.57 -17.87
CA THR A 523 12.43 -12.54 -18.91
C THR A 523 12.34 -11.10 -18.40
N LEU A 524 12.09 -10.91 -17.10
CA LEU A 524 12.07 -9.61 -16.42
C LEU A 524 13.44 -9.20 -15.87
N ALA A 525 14.37 -10.15 -15.73
CA ALA A 525 15.62 -9.96 -15.02
C ALA A 525 16.45 -8.78 -15.52
N ASP A 526 16.49 -8.54 -16.82
CA ASP A 526 17.32 -7.50 -17.44
C ASP A 526 16.51 -6.25 -17.85
N LYS A 527 15.21 -6.21 -17.51
CA LYS A 527 14.35 -5.05 -17.74
C LYS A 527 14.35 -4.12 -16.53
N SER A 528 14.27 -2.83 -16.78
CA SER A 528 14.06 -1.81 -15.75
C SER A 528 12.60 -1.78 -15.29
N ASP A 529 12.33 -1.11 -14.18
CA ASP A 529 10.98 -0.79 -13.70
C ASP A 529 10.06 -2.01 -13.56
N ASN A 530 10.57 -3.06 -12.87
CA ASN A 530 9.81 -4.25 -12.50
C ASN A 530 10.36 -4.87 -11.21
N ASN A 531 9.64 -5.86 -10.67
CA ASN A 531 9.94 -6.45 -9.36
C ASN A 531 11.09 -7.48 -9.37
N ASN A 532 11.63 -7.88 -10.54
CA ASN A 532 12.84 -8.72 -10.58
C ASN A 532 14.11 -7.85 -10.39
N ILE A 533 14.17 -7.22 -9.22
CA ILE A 533 15.20 -6.24 -8.85
C ILE A 533 16.59 -6.88 -8.83
N GLN A 534 16.67 -8.12 -8.35
CA GLN A 534 17.93 -8.86 -8.14
C GLN A 534 18.60 -9.35 -9.44
N GLY A 535 17.85 -9.45 -10.54
CA GLY A 535 18.31 -10.09 -11.77
C GLY A 535 18.24 -11.61 -11.69
N PHE A 536 17.24 -12.14 -10.98
CA PHE A 536 17.04 -13.56 -10.82
C PHE A 536 16.68 -14.23 -12.14
N LYS A 537 17.37 -15.34 -12.45
CA LYS A 537 17.09 -16.21 -13.59
C LYS A 537 17.23 -17.67 -13.17
N ASN A 538 16.20 -18.46 -13.40
CA ASN A 538 16.22 -19.89 -13.10
C ASN A 538 15.17 -20.62 -13.95
N SER A 539 15.60 -21.52 -14.82
CA SER A 539 14.71 -22.26 -15.73
C SER A 539 13.72 -23.18 -15.00
N ARG A 540 14.10 -23.76 -13.85
CA ARG A 540 13.19 -24.58 -13.05
C ARG A 540 12.09 -23.71 -12.44
N VAL A 541 12.43 -22.52 -11.95
CA VAL A 541 11.44 -21.58 -11.43
C VAL A 541 10.52 -21.12 -12.55
N ASP A 542 11.02 -20.81 -13.75
CA ASP A 542 10.18 -20.45 -14.88
C ASP A 542 9.14 -21.55 -15.20
N GLN A 543 9.54 -22.83 -15.16
CA GLN A 543 8.63 -23.98 -15.34
C GLN A 543 7.60 -24.06 -14.19
N LEU A 544 8.03 -23.87 -12.95
CA LEU A 544 7.15 -23.91 -11.78
C LEU A 544 6.14 -22.76 -11.79
N LEU A 545 6.49 -21.59 -12.33
CA LEU A 545 5.58 -20.47 -12.51
C LEU A 545 4.46 -20.83 -13.49
N ASP A 546 4.80 -21.48 -14.61
CA ASP A 546 3.83 -21.91 -15.61
C ASP A 546 2.94 -23.07 -15.07
N GLU A 547 3.51 -24.00 -14.27
CA GLU A 547 2.77 -25.06 -13.56
C GLU A 547 1.81 -24.45 -12.51
N TYR A 548 2.27 -23.47 -11.76
CA TYR A 548 1.47 -22.78 -10.75
C TYR A 548 0.23 -22.13 -11.35
N ASP A 549 0.39 -21.46 -12.48
CA ASP A 549 -0.70 -20.79 -13.18
C ASP A 549 -1.85 -21.74 -13.57
N SER A 550 -1.53 -22.98 -13.95
CA SER A 550 -2.50 -23.99 -14.35
C SER A 550 -3.00 -24.88 -13.19
N THR A 551 -2.49 -24.71 -11.98
CA THR A 551 -2.83 -25.53 -10.82
C THR A 551 -3.97 -24.92 -10.02
N PHE A 552 -5.17 -25.52 -10.04
CA PHE A 552 -6.36 -25.04 -9.32
C PHE A 552 -6.48 -25.57 -7.88
N SER A 553 -5.81 -26.68 -7.55
CA SER A 553 -5.87 -27.22 -6.20
C SER A 553 -4.95 -26.44 -5.24
N VAL A 554 -5.49 -26.05 -4.08
CA VAL A 554 -4.74 -25.30 -3.07
C VAL A 554 -3.47 -26.04 -2.61
N GLU A 555 -3.57 -27.36 -2.43
CA GLU A 555 -2.40 -28.16 -2.03
C GLU A 555 -1.33 -28.23 -3.13
N GLY A 556 -1.72 -28.31 -4.40
CA GLY A 556 -0.79 -28.20 -5.53
C GLY A 556 -0.11 -26.83 -5.56
N GLN A 557 -0.87 -25.75 -5.38
CA GLN A 557 -0.34 -24.40 -5.30
C GLN A 557 0.67 -24.24 -4.16
N LYS A 558 0.37 -24.74 -2.96
CA LYS A 558 1.28 -24.72 -1.81
C LYS A 558 2.57 -25.45 -2.10
N ARG A 559 2.49 -26.66 -2.68
CA ARG A 559 3.67 -27.46 -3.06
C ARG A 559 4.59 -26.69 -3.99
N ILE A 560 4.02 -26.10 -5.06
CA ILE A 560 4.79 -25.37 -6.08
C ILE A 560 5.44 -24.12 -5.47
N ILE A 561 4.68 -23.32 -4.72
CA ILE A 561 5.22 -22.09 -4.10
C ILE A 561 6.34 -22.43 -3.10
N ARG A 562 6.19 -23.49 -2.31
CA ARG A 562 7.26 -23.92 -1.38
C ARG A 562 8.52 -24.39 -2.10
N GLU A 563 8.38 -25.07 -3.25
CA GLU A 563 9.53 -25.44 -4.09
C GLU A 563 10.23 -24.20 -4.64
N ILE A 564 9.46 -23.23 -5.17
CA ILE A 564 9.98 -21.94 -5.64
C ILE A 564 10.73 -21.23 -4.50
N ASP A 565 10.11 -21.11 -3.33
CA ASP A 565 10.68 -20.42 -2.17
C ASP A 565 12.00 -21.09 -1.71
N GLY A 566 12.06 -22.42 -1.70
CA GLY A 566 13.28 -23.17 -1.40
C GLY A 566 14.41 -22.93 -2.42
N ILE A 567 14.09 -22.86 -3.72
CA ILE A 567 15.07 -22.53 -4.76
C ILE A 567 15.58 -21.10 -4.56
N VAL A 568 14.68 -20.15 -4.38
CA VAL A 568 15.01 -18.72 -4.16
C VAL A 568 15.88 -18.55 -2.91
N TYR A 569 15.49 -19.17 -1.80
CA TYR A 569 16.27 -19.16 -0.55
C TYR A 569 17.72 -19.61 -0.76
N ASN A 570 17.93 -20.70 -1.49
CA ASN A 570 19.26 -21.26 -1.76
C ASN A 570 20.12 -20.42 -2.71
N THR A 571 19.58 -19.38 -3.35
CA THR A 571 20.38 -18.41 -4.13
C THR A 571 21.06 -17.36 -3.26
N TYR A 572 20.63 -17.24 -2.01
CA TYR A 572 21.09 -16.19 -1.10
C TYR A 572 20.97 -14.77 -1.68
N MET A 573 20.04 -14.56 -2.60
CA MET A 573 19.84 -13.23 -3.21
C MET A 573 19.23 -12.21 -2.25
N LYS A 574 18.73 -12.69 -1.11
CA LYS A 574 18.14 -11.89 -0.05
C LYS A 574 18.63 -12.34 1.33
N SER A 575 18.74 -11.42 2.26
CA SER A 575 18.79 -11.67 3.70
C SER A 575 17.51 -11.10 4.31
N HIS A 576 16.57 -11.99 4.63
CA HIS A 576 15.31 -11.56 5.25
C HIS A 576 15.55 -10.91 6.61
N TRP A 577 14.69 -9.97 6.96
CA TRP A 577 14.70 -9.35 8.27
C TRP A 577 13.71 -10.04 9.23
N TRP A 578 12.66 -9.34 9.58
CA TRP A 578 11.69 -9.71 10.60
C TRP A 578 10.36 -9.03 10.33
N ASN A 579 9.30 -9.58 10.92
CA ASN A 579 7.96 -9.01 10.88
C ASN A 579 7.48 -8.63 12.29
N PRO A 580 6.64 -7.60 12.44
CA PRO A 580 6.10 -7.22 13.74
C PRO A 580 5.14 -8.30 14.27
N LYS A 581 5.11 -8.48 15.60
CA LYS A 581 4.16 -9.35 16.31
C LYS A 581 2.76 -8.73 16.38
N GLY A 582 2.21 -8.31 15.25
CA GLY A 582 0.94 -7.60 15.12
C GLY A 582 1.11 -6.13 14.76
N ILE A 583 0.00 -5.51 14.31
CA ILE A 583 -0.03 -4.11 13.92
C ILE A 583 -0.22 -3.24 15.17
N ARG A 584 0.73 -2.36 15.44
CA ARG A 584 0.76 -1.48 16.62
C ARG A 584 0.40 -0.06 16.22
N MET A 585 -0.61 0.51 16.87
CA MET A 585 -1.09 1.86 16.61
C MET A 585 -1.36 2.62 17.90
N ALA A 586 -1.09 3.91 17.90
CA ALA A 586 -1.66 4.86 18.85
C ALA A 586 -2.73 5.68 18.12
N VAL A 587 -3.85 5.93 18.79
CA VAL A 587 -5.05 6.54 18.21
C VAL A 587 -5.61 7.54 19.20
N TRP A 588 -5.89 8.76 18.76
CA TRP A 588 -6.67 9.72 19.54
C TRP A 588 -8.08 9.15 19.76
N ASP A 589 -8.56 9.07 21.01
CA ASP A 589 -9.82 8.43 21.38
C ASP A 589 -11.05 9.28 20.99
N LYS A 590 -11.16 9.52 19.69
CA LYS A 590 -12.26 10.27 19.06
C LYS A 590 -12.90 9.51 17.89
N PHE A 591 -12.61 8.21 17.81
CA PHE A 591 -13.14 7.36 16.74
C PHE A 591 -13.89 6.15 17.31
N GLY A 592 -14.92 5.76 16.60
CA GLY A 592 -15.51 4.44 16.70
C GLY A 592 -14.86 3.52 15.67
N MET A 593 -14.86 2.22 15.98
CA MET A 593 -14.34 1.17 15.10
C MET A 593 -15.18 -0.09 15.25
N PRO A 594 -15.26 -0.95 14.21
CA PRO A 594 -15.92 -2.25 14.32
C PRO A 594 -15.33 -3.08 15.47
N ASN A 595 -16.08 -4.03 16.00
CA ASN A 595 -15.63 -4.90 17.10
C ASN A 595 -14.37 -5.71 16.78
N TYR A 596 -14.11 -5.98 15.51
CA TYR A 596 -12.88 -6.59 15.02
C TYR A 596 -11.70 -5.60 14.86
N GLY A 597 -11.93 -4.32 15.08
CA GLY A 597 -10.95 -3.24 14.96
C GLY A 597 -10.61 -2.88 13.51
N ILE A 598 -9.92 -3.77 12.81
CA ILE A 598 -9.53 -3.65 11.39
C ILE A 598 -9.84 -4.94 10.64
N GLY A 599 -9.97 -4.87 9.32
CA GLY A 599 -10.37 -6.01 8.48
C GLY A 599 -9.43 -7.22 8.60
N ARG A 600 -9.98 -8.43 8.38
CA ARG A 600 -9.30 -9.72 8.55
C ARG A 600 -7.94 -9.80 7.84
N TYR A 601 -7.88 -9.31 6.63
CA TYR A 601 -6.69 -9.41 5.77
C TYR A 601 -5.92 -8.09 5.66
N THR A 602 -6.18 -7.16 6.57
CA THR A 602 -5.44 -5.89 6.62
C THR A 602 -3.96 -6.15 6.87
N GLN A 603 -3.12 -5.57 6.04
CA GLN A 603 -1.67 -5.60 6.17
C GLN A 603 -1.15 -4.33 6.84
N LEU A 604 0.07 -4.40 7.37
CA LEU A 604 0.71 -3.25 8.00
C LEU A 604 0.73 -2.01 7.10
N SER A 605 1.01 -2.18 5.81
CA SER A 605 1.12 -1.07 4.85
C SER A 605 -0.22 -0.39 4.54
N TYR A 606 -1.35 -1.09 4.69
CA TYR A 606 -2.69 -0.63 4.30
C TYR A 606 -3.64 -0.40 5.49
N VAL A 607 -3.11 -0.32 6.70
CA VAL A 607 -3.94 -0.17 7.91
C VAL A 607 -4.66 1.18 7.95
N TYR A 608 -4.06 2.22 7.43
CA TYR A 608 -4.66 3.55 7.37
C TYR A 608 -5.83 3.60 6.39
N GLY A 609 -5.69 2.98 5.21
CA GLY A 609 -6.77 2.85 4.23
C GLY A 609 -7.96 2.07 4.81
N THR A 610 -7.70 0.98 5.53
CA THR A 610 -8.77 0.22 6.20
C THR A 610 -9.47 1.05 7.29
N ALA A 611 -8.72 1.75 8.14
CA ALA A 611 -9.28 2.62 9.16
C ALA A 611 -10.10 3.76 8.53
N GLY A 612 -9.59 4.41 7.49
CA GLY A 612 -10.28 5.48 6.77
C GLY A 612 -11.57 5.03 6.08
N LEU A 613 -11.70 3.73 5.72
CA LEU A 613 -12.92 3.19 5.12
C LEU A 613 -13.95 2.72 6.16
N THR A 614 -13.53 2.06 7.25
CA THR A 614 -14.45 1.34 8.14
C THR A 614 -14.68 1.99 9.50
N TRP A 615 -13.78 2.86 9.95
CA TRP A 615 -13.95 3.62 11.19
C TRP A 615 -14.84 4.84 10.96
N TRP A 616 -15.25 5.48 12.06
CA TRP A 616 -16.08 6.71 12.00
C TRP A 616 -15.66 7.71 13.07
N TYR A 617 -15.99 8.96 12.86
CA TYR A 617 -15.82 10.00 13.86
C TYR A 617 -16.92 9.86 14.91
N ASP A 618 -16.52 9.77 16.19
CA ASP A 618 -17.42 9.63 17.33
C ASP A 618 -17.48 10.99 18.04
N ASP A 619 -18.57 11.70 17.84
CA ASP A 619 -18.73 13.06 18.37
C ASP A 619 -18.69 13.12 19.90
N GLU A 620 -19.20 12.11 20.60
CA GLU A 620 -19.19 12.06 22.07
C GLU A 620 -17.77 11.86 22.60
N LYS A 621 -17.03 10.91 22.04
CA LYS A 621 -15.61 10.69 22.38
C LYS A 621 -14.77 11.92 22.04
N ALA A 622 -14.98 12.52 20.88
CA ALA A 622 -14.26 13.69 20.45
C ALA A 622 -14.50 14.88 21.38
N ALA A 623 -15.74 15.11 21.81
CA ALA A 623 -16.09 16.16 22.76
C ALA A 623 -15.43 15.93 24.13
N LYS A 624 -15.45 14.68 24.65
CA LYS A 624 -14.76 14.30 25.91
C LYS A 624 -13.26 14.57 25.83
N VAL A 625 -12.62 14.17 24.73
CA VAL A 625 -11.18 14.40 24.53
C VAL A 625 -10.87 15.90 24.43
N ALA A 626 -11.69 16.67 23.70
CA ALA A 626 -11.49 18.10 23.53
C ALA A 626 -11.62 18.86 24.86
N GLU A 627 -12.62 18.54 25.67
CA GLU A 627 -12.81 19.12 26.99
C GLU A 627 -11.67 18.75 27.95
N ALA A 628 -11.32 17.46 28.01
CA ALA A 628 -10.24 16.96 28.87
C ALA A 628 -8.89 17.57 28.52
N ARG A 629 -8.58 17.74 27.24
CA ARG A 629 -7.36 18.42 26.81
C ARG A 629 -7.30 19.88 27.31
N LYS A 630 -8.42 20.59 27.24
CA LYS A 630 -8.53 21.97 27.71
C LYS A 630 -8.31 22.09 29.21
N ASN A 631 -8.84 21.14 29.97
CA ASN A 631 -8.82 21.13 31.43
C ASN A 631 -7.70 20.26 32.02
N LYS A 632 -6.88 19.63 31.17
CA LYS A 632 -5.87 18.60 31.54
C LYS A 632 -6.47 17.47 32.38
N GLY A 633 -7.73 17.13 32.10
CA GLY A 633 -8.48 16.11 32.82
C GLY A 633 -8.24 14.70 32.31
N ASP A 634 -8.48 13.70 33.15
CA ASP A 634 -8.44 12.29 32.82
C ASP A 634 -9.83 11.84 32.34
N ILE A 635 -9.94 11.23 31.16
CA ILE A 635 -11.20 10.68 30.64
C ILE A 635 -11.44 9.23 31.06
N GLY A 636 -10.53 8.64 31.86
CA GLY A 636 -10.65 7.27 32.35
C GLY A 636 -10.34 6.20 31.29
N GLY A 637 -10.78 4.99 31.59
CA GLY A 637 -10.60 3.81 30.74
C GLY A 637 -9.24 3.13 30.92
N ASP A 638 -9.09 1.96 30.28
CA ASP A 638 -7.83 1.22 30.28
C ASP A 638 -6.75 1.98 29.52
N LYS A 639 -5.64 2.27 30.19
CA LYS A 639 -4.48 2.99 29.66
C LYS A 639 -3.39 2.05 29.15
N GLY A 640 -3.62 0.75 29.24
CA GLY A 640 -2.75 -0.28 28.68
C GLY A 640 -2.85 -0.38 27.17
N VAL A 641 -2.40 -1.50 26.66
CA VAL A 641 -2.54 -1.83 25.23
C VAL A 641 -3.85 -2.59 25.02
N VAL A 642 -4.77 -2.00 24.27
CA VAL A 642 -5.99 -2.69 23.83
C VAL A 642 -5.61 -3.71 22.77
N VAL A 643 -5.85 -4.97 23.04
CA VAL A 643 -5.54 -6.08 22.15
C VAL A 643 -6.78 -6.45 21.34
N HIS A 644 -6.65 -6.44 20.03
CA HIS A 644 -7.68 -6.87 19.09
C HIS A 644 -7.27 -8.20 18.48
N ASP A 645 -7.76 -9.29 19.03
CA ASP A 645 -7.46 -10.67 18.61
C ASP A 645 -8.66 -11.39 17.98
N PHE A 646 -9.71 -10.66 17.63
CA PHE A 646 -10.92 -11.17 17.01
C PHE A 646 -10.61 -12.17 15.88
N TRP A 647 -9.75 -11.80 14.94
CA TRP A 647 -9.41 -12.64 13.78
C TRP A 647 -8.49 -13.82 14.14
N ARG A 648 -7.70 -13.72 15.20
CA ARG A 648 -6.89 -14.84 15.72
C ARG A 648 -7.78 -15.94 16.32
N ASN A 649 -8.87 -15.53 16.96
CA ASN A 649 -9.84 -16.41 17.61
C ASN A 649 -11.01 -16.78 16.68
N PHE A 650 -11.01 -16.27 15.44
CA PHE A 650 -12.07 -16.52 14.47
C PHE A 650 -11.98 -17.96 13.96
N ASN A 651 -13.08 -18.71 14.13
CA ASN A 651 -13.15 -20.08 13.65
C ASN A 651 -13.79 -20.11 12.25
N ASP A 652 -13.02 -20.50 11.24
CA ASP A 652 -13.48 -20.64 9.85
C ASP A 652 -14.48 -21.81 9.65
N ALA A 653 -14.72 -22.62 10.67
CA ALA A 653 -15.59 -23.81 10.60
C ALA A 653 -17.07 -23.54 10.99
N LYS A 654 -17.49 -22.26 11.02
CA LYS A 654 -18.89 -21.91 11.29
C LYS A 654 -19.52 -21.21 10.13
#